data_c6914924743a87ebdc10bc2e2f6a48f4
#
_entry.id   c6914924743a87ebdc10bc2e2f6a48f4
#
_cell.length_a   1.000
_cell.length_b   1.000
_cell.length_c   1.000
_cell.angle_alpha   90.00
_cell.angle_beta   90.00
_cell.angle_gamma   90.00
#
_symmetry.space_group_name_H-M   'P 1'
#
loop_
_entity.id
_entity.type
_entity.pdbx_description
1 polymer ?
#
loop_
_entity_poly.entity_id
_entity_poly.type
_entity_poly.pdbx_seq_one_letter_code
_entity_poly.pdbx_strand_id
1 'polypeptide(L)'
;MPPQNILYRSVISFTTRMNKYSQAKTWWAISFLLCSLFINGQEKTVPTDTLSNIRLREVIVTATQPNTPGTSSVIGQDAIRHIQAADLSDLSQLLPGVLTRNPDLNAPAVFTIRSATYENATNALGTAILVDGIRMNNNMNMQQMGLEGQSSLFNSSVLSGFDIRSLSPASIESVEVIRGVPSARYGDATSGVVLVNSKAGLQPYTVGLRFTATEKLASISKGMAIGNHGGILHLGADYAISAQDPRIPEQAFQRLGIQIAHSKDFPTASLRFNLRGYWMRDKGGYGRNSVDGEFQKAFNRGLSFSANGQWNLNKSWISNLEYRAGLTYGYQKNESSTYYSGTQQVTTYTRQPGEQAGIFLAPNYFSHLSVEGKPIYADMSLTANLRNTLYNNVYNHFLLGMEVSTEGNRGEGIVFDPLQPPLEMIQVRSRSFRSIPFVNHYTAFAEDKVSFHMGKMRTELQAGLRITQLQTKALHYTPAVDPRINLKQILVEQNEDAKLKHLSIRAGWGLMHKMPVLTYLYPDKSYTDKNCFTYNDMENGERLTVMHTFATDRTFNPKLRLPVNQKLELGLNLQIGQVEADIVWFREHLRNGFSTSEQVEPFTYRRYDPLFSKGEHPELTSGGVINNGQPLPYTTYTTFASYTSPDNGIEQLKQGIEYTFDMGHWNLLHTSLFISGSYLNLHEKNTALSARYPQIEVNGKPYPYVGIYETNSFAANLKVWQQFSTRFQFITQLPRIGLITTLTLQAVWMDKQRRGMESNYNNPVYLIDDNGNRIDGDPMTDTEHQKRINPVYYMDSEGVQHIFTPEMANDKRFADLVLTTGTPTAFLTDSFGPYFLLNLRVTKEIGRYVSVAFCANNFTQANPKKYTCSTQQYTIQNPGLYYGAEITIRF
;
A
#
# COMPACT_ATOMS: atom_id res chain seq x y z
N MET A 1 28.08 33.23 -49.35
CA MET A 1 27.57 34.57 -49.12
C MET A 1 26.44 34.52 -48.09
N PRO A 2 26.33 35.51 -47.19
CA PRO A 2 26.71 35.27 -45.81
C PRO A 2 25.53 35.12 -44.87
N PRO A 3 25.79 34.83 -43.60
CA PRO A 3 24.72 34.49 -42.62
C PRO A 3 24.31 35.73 -41.84
N GLN A 4 23.07 36.10 -41.91
CA GLN A 4 22.45 37.04 -40.97
C GLN A 4 21.09 36.51 -40.57
N ASN A 5 21.00 35.81 -39.45
CA ASN A 5 19.71 35.59 -38.73
C ASN A 5 19.85 34.78 -37.44
N ILE A 6 21.03 34.71 -36.83
CA ILE A 6 21.21 33.95 -35.55
C ILE A 6 21.17 34.87 -34.31
N LEU A 7 21.27 36.17 -34.46
CA LEU A 7 21.33 37.11 -33.34
C LEU A 7 19.97 37.61 -32.82
N TYR A 8 18.88 37.44 -33.57
CA TYR A 8 17.55 37.92 -33.11
C TYR A 8 16.74 36.92 -32.27
N ARG A 9 17.06 35.60 -32.33
CA ARG A 9 16.40 34.61 -31.52
C ARG A 9 17.01 34.45 -30.11
N SER A 10 18.23 34.84 -29.88
CA SER A 10 18.88 34.77 -28.57
C SER A 10 18.49 35.89 -27.60
N VAL A 11 18.10 37.06 -28.12
CA VAL A 11 17.71 38.21 -27.29
C VAL A 11 16.28 38.07 -26.74
N ILE A 12 15.36 37.49 -27.51
CA ILE A 12 13.97 37.28 -27.05
C ILE A 12 13.89 36.14 -25.99
N SER A 13 14.76 35.14 -26.08
CA SER A 13 14.87 34.06 -25.09
C SER A 13 15.47 34.55 -23.75
N PHE A 14 16.31 35.58 -23.76
CA PHE A 14 16.94 36.13 -22.57
C PHE A 14 16.00 37.09 -21.81
N THR A 15 15.17 37.85 -22.50
CA THR A 15 14.18 38.73 -21.85
C THR A 15 13.00 38.00 -21.22
N THR A 16 12.58 36.86 -21.78
CA THR A 16 11.53 36.01 -21.20
C THR A 16 12.01 35.23 -19.98
N ARG A 17 13.31 34.86 -19.88
CA ARG A 17 13.90 34.27 -18.70
C ARG A 17 14.11 35.28 -17.56
N MET A 18 14.46 36.54 -17.85
CA MET A 18 14.63 37.57 -16.83
C MET A 18 13.31 37.95 -16.15
N ASN A 19 12.16 37.91 -16.85
CA ASN A 19 10.85 38.23 -16.26
C ASN A 19 10.31 37.14 -15.31
N LYS A 20 10.69 35.85 -15.49
CA LYS A 20 10.37 34.80 -14.53
C LYS A 20 11.23 34.89 -13.26
N TYR A 21 12.46 35.33 -13.35
CA TYR A 21 13.33 35.56 -12.17
C TYR A 21 12.94 36.79 -11.35
N SER A 22 12.34 37.81 -11.98
CA SER A 22 11.82 39.01 -11.33
C SER A 22 10.59 38.69 -10.46
N GLN A 23 9.68 37.84 -10.92
CA GLN A 23 8.52 37.43 -10.12
C GLN A 23 8.89 36.56 -8.92
N ALA A 24 9.90 35.70 -9.03
CA ALA A 24 10.40 34.91 -7.89
C ALA A 24 11.02 35.81 -6.80
N LYS A 25 11.77 36.85 -7.18
CA LYS A 25 12.33 37.83 -6.21
C LYS A 25 11.27 38.65 -5.49
N THR A 26 10.14 38.96 -6.15
CA THR A 26 9.01 39.69 -5.54
C THR A 26 8.25 38.82 -4.54
N TRP A 27 8.13 37.53 -4.77
CA TRP A 27 7.52 36.59 -3.81
C TRP A 27 8.43 36.36 -2.59
N TRP A 28 9.74 36.30 -2.76
CA TRP A 28 10.67 36.22 -1.63
C TRP A 28 10.70 37.48 -0.79
N ALA A 29 10.61 38.65 -1.41
CA ALA A 29 10.52 39.93 -0.70
C ALA A 29 9.19 40.10 0.06
N ILE A 30 8.06 39.65 -0.50
CA ILE A 30 6.76 39.66 0.16
C ILE A 30 6.72 38.66 1.33
N SER A 31 7.35 37.49 1.18
CA SER A 31 7.47 36.51 2.29
C SER A 31 8.34 37.04 3.43
N PHE A 32 9.41 37.78 3.13
CA PHE A 32 10.25 38.41 4.15
C PHE A 32 9.56 39.61 4.82
N LEU A 33 8.75 40.36 4.08
CA LEU A 33 7.97 41.47 4.65
C LEU A 33 6.81 40.99 5.52
N LEU A 34 6.18 39.87 5.18
CA LEU A 34 5.16 39.25 6.03
C LEU A 34 5.72 38.65 7.32
N CYS A 35 6.95 38.17 7.32
CA CYS A 35 7.66 37.75 8.55
C CYS A 35 8.03 38.95 9.44
N SER A 36 8.29 40.14 8.90
CA SER A 36 8.65 41.32 9.69
C SER A 36 7.46 42.02 10.37
N LEU A 37 6.23 41.75 9.92
CA LEU A 37 5.01 42.36 10.52
C LEU A 37 4.49 41.61 11.76
N PHE A 38 5.08 40.49 12.15
CA PHE A 38 4.71 39.72 13.34
C PHE A 38 5.71 39.76 14.49
N ILE A 39 6.76 40.65 14.42
CA ILE A 39 7.74 40.84 15.48
C ILE A 39 7.41 42.12 16.26
N ASN A 40 6.25 42.16 16.91
CA ASN A 40 5.99 43.04 18.01
C ASN A 40 5.60 42.21 19.25
N GLY A 41 6.57 41.51 19.80
CA GLY A 41 6.46 40.85 21.11
C GLY A 41 6.95 41.79 22.22
N GLN A 42 6.07 42.07 23.18
CA GLN A 42 6.40 42.76 24.41
C GLN A 42 7.59 42.10 25.11
N GLU A 43 8.66 42.85 25.34
CA GLU A 43 9.72 42.50 26.26
C GLU A 43 9.16 42.36 27.68
N LYS A 44 8.99 41.11 28.12
CA LYS A 44 9.01 40.81 29.56
C LYS A 44 10.46 40.49 29.90
N THR A 45 11.09 41.37 30.66
CA THR A 45 12.38 41.16 31.31
C THR A 45 12.33 39.87 32.14
N VAL A 46 13.01 38.85 31.68
CA VAL A 46 13.30 37.63 32.44
C VAL A 46 14.68 37.84 33.08
N PRO A 47 14.87 37.51 34.36
CA PRO A 47 16.14 37.70 35.05
C PRO A 47 17.26 36.92 34.36
N THR A 48 18.40 37.56 34.15
CA THR A 48 19.67 36.98 33.73
C THR A 48 20.10 35.93 34.75
N ASP A 49 19.74 34.70 34.51
CA ASP A 49 20.33 33.58 35.23
C ASP A 49 21.49 32.99 34.42
N THR A 50 22.60 32.94 35.12
CA THR A 50 23.92 32.51 34.69
C THR A 50 23.89 31.24 33.81
N LEU A 51 24.83 31.20 32.87
CA LEU A 51 25.20 30.04 32.03
C LEU A 51 25.44 28.77 32.86
N SER A 52 24.39 28.15 33.34
CA SER A 52 24.43 26.88 34.04
C SER A 52 23.93 25.77 33.10
N ASN A 53 24.88 24.96 32.67
CA ASN A 53 24.71 23.57 32.21
C ASN A 53 23.37 23.27 31.53
N ILE A 54 23.24 23.64 30.25
CA ILE A 54 22.20 23.05 29.40
C ILE A 54 22.57 21.56 29.22
N ARG A 55 22.05 20.71 30.12
CA ARG A 55 22.05 19.27 29.87
C ARG A 55 21.10 19.03 28.69
N LEU A 56 21.63 18.70 27.54
CA LEU A 56 20.82 18.14 26.49
C LEU A 56 20.06 16.95 27.06
N ARG A 57 18.75 16.98 26.93
CA ARG A 57 17.90 15.83 27.29
C ARG A 57 18.36 14.64 26.45
N GLU A 58 18.46 13.47 27.06
CA GLU A 58 18.76 12.25 26.33
C GLU A 58 17.74 12.06 25.19
N VAL A 59 18.23 11.95 23.95
CA VAL A 59 17.40 11.85 22.76
C VAL A 59 17.24 10.37 22.40
N ILE A 60 16.04 9.85 22.53
CA ILE A 60 15.70 8.48 22.15
C ILE A 60 15.42 8.46 20.64
N VAL A 61 16.37 7.95 19.86
CA VAL A 61 16.29 7.89 18.39
C VAL A 61 15.75 6.54 17.89
N THR A 62 15.39 5.65 18.78
CA THR A 62 14.93 4.28 18.47
C THR A 62 13.46 4.11 18.79
N ALA A 63 12.85 3.06 18.23
CA ALA A 63 11.51 2.65 18.65
C ALA A 63 11.59 1.98 20.01
N THR A 64 10.72 2.37 20.94
CA THR A 64 10.62 1.80 22.28
C THR A 64 9.53 0.74 22.34
N GLN A 65 9.70 -0.25 23.22
CA GLN A 65 8.69 -1.25 23.49
C GLN A 65 7.80 -0.80 24.65
N PRO A 66 6.48 -0.67 24.47
CA PRO A 66 5.61 -0.35 25.58
C PRO A 66 5.47 -1.55 26.52
N ASN A 67 5.25 -1.28 27.79
CA ASN A 67 5.05 -2.33 28.80
C ASN A 67 3.61 -2.92 28.73
N THR A 68 3.27 -3.52 27.57
CA THR A 68 1.97 -4.15 27.30
C THR A 68 2.13 -5.67 27.13
N PRO A 69 1.05 -6.47 27.33
CA PRO A 69 1.10 -7.90 27.09
C PRO A 69 1.36 -8.29 25.62
N GLY A 70 0.96 -7.46 24.65
CA GLY A 70 1.18 -7.69 23.23
C GLY A 70 2.50 -7.12 22.70
N THR A 71 2.93 -7.56 21.51
CA THR A 71 4.14 -7.04 20.84
C THR A 71 3.82 -5.78 20.06
N SER A 72 4.32 -4.64 20.53
CA SER A 72 4.22 -3.36 19.81
C SER A 72 5.52 -2.56 19.93
N SER A 73 5.66 -1.55 19.06
CA SER A 73 6.79 -0.61 19.08
C SER A 73 6.25 0.81 18.99
N VAL A 74 6.72 1.70 19.84
CA VAL A 74 6.36 3.12 19.86
C VAL A 74 7.52 3.96 19.33
N ILE A 75 7.25 4.73 18.30
CA ILE A 75 8.17 5.68 17.69
C ILE A 75 7.75 7.07 18.14
N GLY A 76 8.51 7.65 19.05
CA GLY A 76 8.25 8.98 19.60
C GLY A 76 8.76 10.10 18.70
N GLN A 77 8.44 11.34 19.06
CA GLN A 77 8.77 12.54 18.29
C GLN A 77 10.28 12.72 18.06
N ASP A 78 11.11 12.35 19.04
CA ASP A 78 12.56 12.47 18.92
C ASP A 78 13.11 11.48 17.87
N ALA A 79 12.61 10.24 17.85
CA ALA A 79 12.97 9.28 16.82
C ALA A 79 12.50 9.73 15.42
N ILE A 80 11.28 10.26 15.29
CA ILE A 80 10.73 10.81 14.04
C ILE A 80 11.63 11.93 13.50
N ARG A 81 12.11 12.83 14.35
CA ARG A 81 12.99 13.93 13.96
C ARG A 81 14.37 13.46 13.51
N HIS A 82 14.85 12.34 14.05
CA HIS A 82 16.19 11.83 13.76
C HIS A 82 16.27 10.85 12.57
N ILE A 83 15.15 10.50 11.90
CA ILE A 83 15.16 9.55 10.79
C ILE A 83 14.98 10.20 9.42
N GLN A 84 14.81 11.48 9.27
CA GLN A 84 14.56 12.14 7.98
C GLN A 84 13.42 11.55 7.15
N ALA A 85 12.33 11.14 7.78
CA ALA A 85 11.19 10.59 7.10
C ALA A 85 10.51 11.60 6.16
N ALA A 86 10.22 11.22 4.93
CA ALA A 86 9.41 11.99 3.98
C ALA A 86 7.91 11.68 4.14
N ASP A 87 7.61 10.45 4.51
CA ASP A 87 6.27 9.95 4.84
C ASP A 87 6.30 8.96 6.01
N LEU A 88 5.14 8.38 6.33
CA LEU A 88 5.00 7.42 7.42
C LEU A 88 5.77 6.10 7.17
N SER A 89 5.97 5.70 5.92
CA SER A 89 6.64 4.44 5.60
C SER A 89 8.12 4.44 6.00
N ASP A 90 8.76 5.62 5.94
CA ASP A 90 10.16 5.75 6.34
C ASP A 90 10.38 5.46 7.83
N LEU A 91 9.34 5.69 8.66
CA LEU A 91 9.38 5.38 10.09
C LEU A 91 9.43 3.87 10.35
N SER A 92 8.93 3.05 9.41
CA SER A 92 8.99 1.59 9.53
C SER A 92 10.42 1.06 9.64
N GLN A 93 11.41 1.81 9.12
CA GLN A 93 12.83 1.45 9.22
C GLN A 93 13.33 1.34 10.67
N LEU A 94 12.63 1.93 11.65
CA LEU A 94 12.96 1.78 13.07
C LEU A 94 12.47 0.46 13.67
N LEU A 95 11.65 -0.28 12.94
CA LEU A 95 11.16 -1.58 13.38
C LEU A 95 12.22 -2.67 13.14
N PRO A 96 12.25 -3.74 13.97
CA PRO A 96 13.17 -4.85 13.77
C PRO A 96 13.02 -5.50 12.40
N GLY A 97 14.15 -5.76 11.73
CA GLY A 97 14.20 -6.49 10.46
C GLY A 97 13.80 -5.72 9.21
N VAL A 98 13.31 -4.49 9.32
CA VAL A 98 13.00 -3.67 8.16
C VAL A 98 14.28 -3.09 7.57
N LEU A 99 14.50 -3.32 6.28
CA LEU A 99 15.70 -2.81 5.59
C LEU A 99 15.61 -1.31 5.34
N THR A 100 16.75 -0.64 5.34
CA THR A 100 16.85 0.78 5.01
C THR A 100 16.56 1.00 3.54
N ARG A 101 15.74 1.99 3.24
CA ARG A 101 15.51 2.54 1.92
C ARG A 101 15.73 4.06 1.93
N ASN A 102 15.98 4.63 0.78
CA ASN A 102 15.99 6.08 0.66
C ASN A 102 14.54 6.59 0.67
N PRO A 103 14.26 7.71 1.34
CA PRO A 103 12.96 8.37 1.23
C PRO A 103 12.62 8.66 -0.23
N ASP A 104 11.39 8.39 -0.64
CA ASP A 104 10.90 8.63 -1.99
C ASP A 104 9.40 8.94 -1.99
N LEU A 105 9.03 10.12 -2.48
CA LEU A 105 7.64 10.54 -2.64
C LEU A 105 7.12 10.38 -4.07
N ASN A 106 7.93 9.90 -5.01
CA ASN A 106 7.54 9.80 -6.43
C ASN A 106 6.69 8.57 -6.74
N ALA A 107 6.63 7.58 -5.83
CA ALA A 107 5.77 6.42 -5.96
C ALA A 107 4.80 6.32 -4.78
N PRO A 108 3.58 5.75 -4.97
CA PRO A 108 2.67 5.47 -3.87
C PRO A 108 3.36 4.64 -2.79
N ALA A 109 3.21 5.06 -1.54
CA ALA A 109 3.81 4.39 -0.41
C ALA A 109 2.72 3.74 0.47
N VAL A 110 2.97 2.50 0.90
CA VAL A 110 2.08 1.75 1.79
C VAL A 110 2.85 1.25 3.01
N PHE A 111 2.15 0.99 4.10
CA PHE A 111 2.76 0.47 5.31
C PHE A 111 2.60 -1.05 5.38
N THR A 112 3.71 -1.76 5.53
CA THR A 112 3.74 -3.21 5.67
C THR A 112 4.35 -3.63 7.01
N ILE A 113 3.89 -4.75 7.57
CA ILE A 113 4.34 -5.29 8.86
C ILE A 113 4.82 -6.72 8.64
N ARG A 114 6.06 -7.05 9.11
CA ARG A 114 6.65 -8.38 8.93
C ARG A 114 6.56 -8.85 7.48
N SER A 115 7.04 -8.01 6.57
CA SER A 115 7.03 -8.26 5.14
C SER A 115 8.45 -8.29 4.60
N ALA A 116 8.70 -9.20 3.69
CA ALA A 116 9.99 -9.30 3.01
C ALA A 116 10.16 -8.20 1.94
N THR A 117 9.07 -7.63 1.45
CA THR A 117 9.08 -6.50 0.50
C THR A 117 8.17 -5.37 0.99
N TYR A 118 8.52 -4.14 0.62
CA TYR A 118 7.71 -2.96 0.90
C TYR A 118 6.41 -2.91 0.08
N GLU A 119 6.36 -3.64 -1.03
CA GLU A 119 5.27 -3.61 -2.02
C GLU A 119 4.29 -4.79 -1.87
N ASN A 120 4.31 -5.50 -0.75
CA ASN A 120 3.38 -6.61 -0.55
C ASN A 120 1.95 -6.07 -0.36
N ALA A 121 1.17 -6.08 -1.44
CA ALA A 121 -0.19 -5.56 -1.48
C ALA A 121 -1.11 -6.23 -0.46
N THR A 122 -1.07 -7.55 -0.34
CA THR A 122 -1.87 -8.33 0.63
C THR A 122 -1.55 -7.93 2.07
N ASN A 123 -0.26 -7.74 2.39
CA ASN A 123 0.17 -7.31 3.71
C ASN A 123 -0.28 -5.87 4.01
N ALA A 124 -0.09 -4.96 3.05
CA ALA A 124 -0.48 -3.57 3.17
C ALA A 124 -2.00 -3.39 3.31
N LEU A 125 -2.80 -4.15 2.54
CA LEU A 125 -4.26 -4.17 2.66
C LEU A 125 -4.71 -4.70 4.03
N GLY A 126 -3.98 -5.68 4.59
CA GLY A 126 -4.19 -6.23 5.91
C GLY A 126 -3.68 -5.38 7.06
N THR A 127 -2.99 -4.25 6.80
CA THR A 127 -2.49 -3.32 7.83
C THR A 127 -3.52 -2.22 8.09
N ALA A 128 -4.06 -2.17 9.30
CA ALA A 128 -4.97 -1.10 9.69
C ALA A 128 -4.18 0.13 10.16
N ILE A 129 -4.41 1.28 9.55
CA ILE A 129 -3.83 2.57 9.95
C ILE A 129 -4.93 3.41 10.59
N LEU A 130 -4.72 3.84 11.83
CA LEU A 130 -5.64 4.73 12.55
C LEU A 130 -4.92 6.04 12.87
N VAL A 131 -5.46 7.15 12.37
CA VAL A 131 -4.94 8.50 12.65
C VAL A 131 -5.90 9.19 13.61
N ASP A 132 -5.45 9.52 14.80
CA ASP A 132 -6.30 10.09 15.86
C ASP A 132 -7.58 9.26 16.12
N GLY A 133 -7.44 7.94 16.02
CA GLY A 133 -8.51 6.97 16.21
C GLY A 133 -9.37 6.67 14.98
N ILE A 134 -9.30 7.46 13.90
CA ILE A 134 -10.05 7.20 12.65
C ILE A 134 -9.25 6.28 11.74
N ARG A 135 -9.93 5.30 11.16
CA ARG A 135 -9.35 4.41 10.17
C ARG A 135 -9.11 5.11 8.85
N MET A 136 -7.86 5.04 8.38
CA MET A 136 -7.45 5.36 7.02
C MET A 136 -7.35 4.05 6.25
N ASN A 137 -8.26 3.80 5.32
CA ASN A 137 -8.28 2.57 4.55
C ASN A 137 -8.41 2.84 3.04
N ASN A 138 -8.11 1.81 2.26
CA ASN A 138 -8.19 1.84 0.82
C ASN A 138 -9.37 1.00 0.27
N ASN A 139 -10.27 0.51 1.14
CA ASN A 139 -11.37 -0.37 0.75
C ASN A 139 -12.31 0.28 -0.28
N MET A 140 -12.42 1.61 -0.25
CA MET A 140 -13.29 2.40 -1.12
C MET A 140 -12.60 2.87 -2.40
N ASN A 141 -11.31 2.56 -2.58
CA ASN A 141 -10.58 2.92 -3.78
C ASN A 141 -11.08 2.10 -4.97
N MET A 142 -11.45 2.78 -6.05
CA MET A 142 -11.94 2.17 -7.29
C MET A 142 -11.15 2.68 -8.51
N GLN A 143 -9.94 3.19 -8.30
CA GLN A 143 -9.05 3.75 -9.31
C GLN A 143 -8.37 2.63 -10.12
N GLN A 144 -9.09 1.97 -11.02
CA GLN A 144 -8.51 1.03 -11.98
C GLN A 144 -8.19 1.75 -13.29
N MET A 145 -6.93 1.72 -13.69
CA MET A 145 -6.43 2.26 -14.95
C MET A 145 -5.73 1.13 -15.72
N GLY A 146 -6.47 0.31 -16.46
CA GLY A 146 -5.89 -0.72 -17.32
C GLY A 146 -6.10 -2.15 -16.79
N LEU A 147 -5.46 -3.11 -17.48
CA LEU A 147 -5.49 -4.53 -17.20
C LEU A 147 -5.01 -4.86 -15.79
N GLU A 148 -5.46 -5.98 -15.28
CA GLU A 148 -5.21 -6.55 -13.96
C GLU A 148 -3.90 -6.14 -13.28
N GLY A 149 -3.99 -5.67 -12.04
CA GLY A 149 -2.86 -5.50 -11.14
C GLY A 149 -1.95 -4.31 -11.43
N GLN A 150 -2.19 -3.53 -12.45
CA GLN A 150 -1.47 -2.26 -12.61
C GLN A 150 -2.03 -1.25 -11.62
N SER A 151 -1.21 -0.94 -10.61
CA SER A 151 -1.40 0.27 -9.85
C SER A 151 -1.53 1.44 -10.83
N SER A 152 -2.47 2.34 -10.59
CA SER A 152 -2.34 3.67 -11.20
C SER A 152 -0.94 4.16 -10.84
N LEU A 153 -0.22 4.75 -11.78
CA LEU A 153 1.15 5.24 -11.57
C LEU A 153 1.30 6.14 -10.34
N PHE A 154 0.21 6.62 -9.78
CA PHE A 154 0.18 7.71 -8.83
C PHE A 154 -0.68 7.49 -7.59
N ASN A 155 -1.55 6.48 -7.57
CA ASN A 155 -2.34 6.10 -6.40
C ASN A 155 -2.06 4.64 -6.04
N SER A 156 -2.18 4.28 -4.76
CA SER A 156 -2.04 2.89 -4.37
C SER A 156 -3.03 2.01 -5.13
N SER A 157 -2.62 0.78 -5.43
CA SER A 157 -3.51 -0.21 -6.05
C SER A 157 -4.79 -0.36 -5.23
N VAL A 158 -5.91 -0.62 -5.89
CA VAL A 158 -7.21 -0.87 -5.24
C VAL A 158 -7.18 -2.07 -4.28
N LEU A 159 -6.24 -2.99 -4.49
CA LEU A 159 -6.02 -4.19 -3.66
C LEU A 159 -4.84 -4.05 -2.68
N SER A 160 -4.37 -2.83 -2.44
CA SER A 160 -3.27 -2.54 -1.53
C SER A 160 -3.71 -1.65 -0.37
N GLY A 161 -2.77 -1.29 0.51
CA GLY A 161 -2.99 -0.38 1.64
C GLY A 161 -3.26 1.07 1.23
N PHE A 162 -3.56 1.89 2.21
CA PHE A 162 -3.74 3.34 2.04
C PHE A 162 -2.42 4.02 1.64
N ASP A 163 -2.47 4.99 0.72
CA ASP A 163 -1.31 5.79 0.32
C ASP A 163 -0.89 6.74 1.44
N ILE A 164 0.16 6.36 2.15
CA ILE A 164 0.65 7.05 3.34
C ILE A 164 1.50 8.29 3.06
N ARG A 165 1.77 8.62 1.78
CA ARG A 165 2.41 9.90 1.40
C ARG A 165 1.56 11.10 1.84
N SER A 166 0.25 10.91 2.05
CA SER A 166 -0.65 11.93 2.59
C SER A 166 -0.38 12.27 4.07
N LEU A 167 0.38 11.43 4.80
CA LEU A 167 0.69 11.57 6.22
C LEU A 167 2.10 12.15 6.40
N SER A 168 2.18 13.47 6.63
CA SER A 168 3.46 14.15 6.85
C SER A 168 4.02 13.84 8.23
N PRO A 169 5.28 13.38 8.36
CA PRO A 169 5.93 13.20 9.66
C PRO A 169 6.00 14.47 10.50
N ALA A 170 6.00 15.66 9.88
CA ALA A 170 6.00 16.94 10.57
C ALA A 170 4.76 17.16 11.46
N SER A 171 3.62 16.53 11.13
CA SER A 171 2.36 16.63 11.89
C SER A 171 2.17 15.53 12.94
N ILE A 172 3.09 14.56 13.03
CA ILE A 172 2.98 13.37 13.87
C ILE A 172 3.70 13.60 15.21
N GLU A 173 3.05 13.25 16.32
CA GLU A 173 3.62 13.22 17.67
C GLU A 173 4.25 11.85 17.97
N SER A 174 3.52 10.78 17.67
CA SER A 174 3.98 9.40 17.87
C SER A 174 3.29 8.42 16.94
N VAL A 175 3.96 7.31 16.69
CA VAL A 175 3.42 6.17 15.95
C VAL A 175 3.62 4.92 16.80
N GLU A 176 2.54 4.20 17.09
CA GLU A 176 2.60 2.87 17.69
C GLU A 176 2.28 1.82 16.62
N VAL A 177 3.16 0.85 16.46
CA VAL A 177 3.00 -0.27 15.53
C VAL A 177 2.80 -1.55 16.31
N ILE A 178 1.55 -2.04 16.33
CA ILE A 178 1.17 -3.30 16.98
C ILE A 178 1.35 -4.42 15.96
N ARG A 179 2.42 -5.17 16.09
CA ARG A 179 2.80 -6.29 15.21
C ARG A 179 2.19 -7.62 15.67
N GLY A 180 1.99 -7.75 16.97
CA GLY A 180 1.44 -8.91 17.62
C GLY A 180 -0.09 -8.99 17.58
N VAL A 181 -0.66 -9.60 18.62
CA VAL A 181 -2.11 -9.73 18.81
C VAL A 181 -2.65 -8.43 19.43
N PRO A 182 -3.38 -7.59 18.68
CA PRO A 182 -3.87 -6.33 19.19
C PRO A 182 -5.07 -6.51 20.11
N SER A 183 -5.41 -5.47 20.90
CA SER A 183 -6.67 -5.40 21.66
C SER A 183 -7.89 -5.65 20.77
N ALA A 184 -8.97 -6.23 21.34
CA ALA A 184 -10.25 -6.46 20.67
C ALA A 184 -10.93 -5.16 20.17
N ARG A 185 -10.49 -4.01 20.66
CA ARG A 185 -10.88 -2.68 20.19
C ARG A 185 -10.56 -2.47 18.69
N TYR A 186 -9.49 -3.11 18.17
CA TYR A 186 -9.02 -2.94 16.79
C TYR A 186 -9.43 -4.14 15.92
N GLY A 187 -9.96 -3.88 14.74
CA GLY A 187 -10.39 -4.94 13.80
C GLY A 187 -10.08 -4.58 12.34
N ASP A 188 -10.58 -5.39 11.42
CA ASP A 188 -10.33 -5.26 9.97
C ASP A 188 -8.82 -5.18 9.66
N ALA A 189 -8.02 -6.06 10.30
CA ALA A 189 -6.57 -6.04 10.24
C ALA A 189 -6.02 -7.46 10.35
N THR A 190 -5.42 -7.98 9.29
CA THR A 190 -4.76 -9.29 9.30
C THR A 190 -3.25 -9.17 9.54
N SER A 191 -2.61 -8.08 9.10
CA SER A 191 -1.16 -7.91 9.24
C SER A 191 -0.78 -7.25 10.57
N GLY A 192 -1.50 -6.22 11.00
CA GLY A 192 -1.26 -5.50 12.26
C GLY A 192 -1.95 -4.15 12.28
N VAL A 193 -1.64 -3.34 13.30
CA VAL A 193 -2.29 -2.05 13.53
C VAL A 193 -1.22 -0.97 13.69
N VAL A 194 -1.40 0.16 13.02
CA VAL A 194 -0.56 1.36 13.12
C VAL A 194 -1.41 2.49 13.68
N LEU A 195 -1.08 2.94 14.88
CA LEU A 195 -1.75 4.04 15.55
C LEU A 195 -0.89 5.30 15.40
N VAL A 196 -1.42 6.29 14.72
CA VAL A 196 -0.76 7.57 14.48
C VAL A 196 -1.43 8.63 15.33
N ASN A 197 -0.69 9.22 16.25
CA ASN A 197 -1.15 10.33 17.06
C ASN A 197 -0.59 11.64 16.49
N SER A 198 -1.48 12.56 16.16
CA SER A 198 -1.11 13.87 15.66
C SER A 198 -0.73 14.82 16.80
N LYS A 199 0.14 15.79 16.49
CA LYS A 199 0.49 16.87 17.42
C LYS A 199 -0.75 17.65 17.83
N ALA A 200 -0.94 17.84 19.15
CA ALA A 200 -2.12 18.54 19.69
C ALA A 200 -1.82 19.37 20.95
N GLY A 201 -0.57 19.34 21.47
CA GLY A 201 -0.15 20.01 22.69
C GLY A 201 0.34 21.45 22.49
N LEU A 202 0.69 22.10 23.59
CA LEU A 202 1.41 23.39 23.56
C LEU A 202 2.78 23.19 22.92
N GLN A 203 3.09 24.00 21.92
CA GLN A 203 4.37 23.99 21.21
C GLN A 203 4.78 25.41 20.83
N PRO A 204 6.09 25.72 20.88
CA PRO A 204 6.61 26.95 20.28
C PRO A 204 6.38 26.94 18.76
N TYR A 205 6.53 28.09 18.11
CA TYR A 205 6.62 28.08 16.65
C TYR A 205 7.78 27.17 16.24
N THR A 206 7.47 26.23 15.37
CA THR A 206 8.44 25.28 14.84
C THR A 206 8.39 25.33 13.33
N VAL A 207 9.51 25.74 12.72
CA VAL A 207 9.69 25.76 11.26
C VAL A 207 10.71 24.71 10.90
N GLY A 208 10.36 23.77 10.03
CA GLY A 208 11.24 22.74 9.51
C GLY A 208 11.45 22.93 8.00
N LEU A 209 12.72 22.87 7.57
CA LEU A 209 13.11 22.89 6.16
C LEU A 209 14.02 21.70 5.89
N ARG A 210 13.75 20.93 4.85
CA ARG A 210 14.59 19.82 4.42
C ARG A 210 14.87 19.89 2.92
N PHE A 211 16.11 19.64 2.57
CA PHE A 211 16.61 19.65 1.19
C PHE A 211 17.42 18.40 0.93
N THR A 212 17.05 17.67 -0.11
CA THR A 212 17.79 16.53 -0.64
C THR A 212 18.02 16.72 -2.13
N ALA A 213 18.65 15.76 -2.78
CA ALA A 213 18.86 15.82 -4.24
C ALA A 213 17.53 15.85 -5.01
N THR A 214 16.52 15.13 -4.56
CA THR A 214 15.22 14.94 -5.23
C THR A 214 14.06 15.62 -4.56
N GLU A 215 14.15 15.91 -3.24
CA GLU A 215 13.05 16.37 -2.41
C GLU A 215 13.33 17.71 -1.74
N LYS A 216 12.27 18.50 -1.58
CA LYS A 216 12.26 19.73 -0.78
C LYS A 216 11.00 19.74 0.06
N LEU A 217 11.16 19.84 1.39
CA LEU A 217 10.04 19.87 2.32
C LEU A 217 10.15 21.11 3.19
N ALA A 218 9.00 21.71 3.48
CA ALA A 218 8.85 22.82 4.42
C ALA A 218 7.67 22.54 5.34
N SER A 219 7.79 22.85 6.61
CA SER A 219 6.71 22.71 7.59
C SER A 219 6.72 23.84 8.60
N ILE A 220 5.53 24.16 9.11
CA ILE A 220 5.35 25.12 10.19
C ILE A 220 4.28 24.59 11.15
N SER A 221 4.50 24.73 12.45
CA SER A 221 3.49 24.37 13.45
C SER A 221 3.58 25.26 14.70
N LYS A 222 2.44 25.40 15.39
CA LYS A 222 2.29 26.15 16.64
C LYS A 222 1.17 25.54 17.47
N GLY A 223 1.45 25.32 18.77
CA GLY A 223 0.45 24.99 19.78
C GLY A 223 0.28 26.15 20.75
N MET A 224 -0.94 26.65 20.95
CA MET A 224 -1.24 27.79 21.79
C MET A 224 -2.44 27.53 22.72
N ALA A 225 -2.43 28.13 23.90
CA ALA A 225 -3.59 28.13 24.76
C ALA A 225 -4.60 29.19 24.31
N ILE A 226 -5.88 28.84 24.34
CA ILE A 226 -6.99 29.75 24.02
C ILE A 226 -7.51 30.34 25.33
N GLY A 227 -6.99 31.51 25.72
CA GLY A 227 -7.34 32.15 27.00
C GLY A 227 -7.14 31.23 28.19
N ASN A 228 -7.80 31.53 29.31
CA ASN A 228 -7.62 30.76 30.57
C ASN A 228 -8.43 29.44 30.61
N HIS A 229 -9.48 29.32 29.75
CA HIS A 229 -10.42 28.19 29.79
C HIS A 229 -10.76 27.60 28.42
N GLY A 230 -10.15 28.11 27.32
CA GLY A 230 -10.46 27.70 25.95
C GLY A 230 -9.80 26.38 25.52
N GLY A 231 -8.89 25.84 26.33
CA GLY A 231 -8.11 24.66 25.94
C GLY A 231 -6.89 25.00 25.07
N ILE A 232 -6.38 24.04 24.37
CA ILE A 232 -5.18 24.15 23.51
C ILE A 232 -5.58 24.02 22.05
N LEU A 233 -5.14 24.96 21.23
CA LEU A 233 -5.24 24.91 19.78
C LEU A 233 -3.86 24.65 19.18
N HIS A 234 -3.74 23.62 18.36
CA HIS A 234 -2.56 23.34 17.58
C HIS A 234 -2.85 23.51 16.09
N LEU A 235 -1.98 24.25 15.39
CA LEU A 235 -2.05 24.50 13.96
C LEU A 235 -0.77 23.98 13.32
N GLY A 236 -0.87 23.29 12.20
CA GLY A 236 0.25 22.78 11.45
C GLY A 236 -0.02 22.86 9.95
N ALA A 237 1.02 23.12 9.17
CA ALA A 237 1.00 23.04 7.72
C ALA A 237 2.34 22.50 7.21
N ASP A 238 2.32 21.74 6.14
CA ASP A 238 3.51 21.26 5.46
C ASP A 238 3.34 21.29 3.94
N TYR A 239 4.45 21.48 3.25
CA TYR A 239 4.55 21.39 1.79
C TYR A 239 5.75 20.54 1.41
N ALA A 240 5.55 19.63 0.46
CA ALA A 240 6.61 18.80 -0.10
C ALA A 240 6.54 18.81 -1.63
N ILE A 241 7.71 18.85 -2.26
CA ILE A 241 7.90 18.61 -3.68
C ILE A 241 9.00 17.58 -3.85
N SER A 242 8.76 16.58 -4.69
CA SER A 242 9.73 15.55 -5.05
C SER A 242 9.77 15.37 -6.56
N ALA A 243 10.96 15.33 -7.13
CA ALA A 243 11.15 15.08 -8.56
C ALA A 243 12.20 13.97 -8.70
N GLN A 244 11.85 12.88 -9.36
CA GLN A 244 12.77 11.78 -9.63
C GLN A 244 13.99 12.27 -10.42
N ASP A 245 13.78 13.11 -11.42
CA ASP A 245 14.81 13.87 -12.11
C ASP A 245 14.58 15.37 -11.88
N PRO A 246 15.44 16.06 -11.08
CA PRO A 246 15.29 17.50 -10.82
C PRO A 246 15.36 18.38 -12.05
N ARG A 247 15.86 17.84 -13.19
CA ARG A 247 15.91 18.57 -14.47
C ARG A 247 14.56 18.59 -15.19
N ILE A 248 13.60 17.75 -14.73
CA ILE A 248 12.24 17.64 -15.29
C ILE A 248 11.22 17.96 -14.19
N PRO A 249 11.11 19.22 -13.73
CA PRO A 249 10.24 19.59 -12.62
C PRO A 249 8.74 19.41 -12.94
N GLU A 250 8.39 19.24 -14.21
CA GLU A 250 7.03 18.94 -14.66
C GLU A 250 6.53 17.57 -14.18
N GLN A 251 7.44 16.64 -13.90
CA GLN A 251 7.17 15.29 -13.39
C GLN A 251 7.26 15.21 -11.86
N ALA A 252 7.10 16.31 -11.16
CA ALA A 252 7.24 16.34 -9.73
C ALA A 252 5.93 15.95 -9.01
N PHE A 253 6.09 15.14 -7.97
CA PHE A 253 5.09 14.98 -6.92
C PHE A 253 5.02 16.24 -6.07
N GLN A 254 3.81 16.61 -5.65
CA GLN A 254 3.56 17.73 -4.74
C GLN A 254 2.57 17.31 -3.66
N ARG A 255 2.83 17.72 -2.42
CA ARG A 255 1.92 17.55 -1.29
C ARG A 255 1.78 18.86 -0.52
N LEU A 256 0.55 19.21 -0.15
CA LEU A 256 0.23 20.22 0.85
C LEU A 256 -0.59 19.54 1.94
N GLY A 257 -0.17 19.66 3.19
CA GLY A 257 -0.88 19.17 4.36
C GLY A 257 -1.27 20.32 5.28
N ILE A 258 -2.45 20.24 5.88
CA ILE A 258 -2.93 21.18 6.90
C ILE A 258 -3.53 20.38 8.04
N GLN A 259 -3.23 20.77 9.27
CA GLN A 259 -3.75 20.17 10.49
C GLN A 259 -4.21 21.24 11.47
N ILE A 260 -5.39 21.03 12.05
CA ILE A 260 -5.95 21.82 13.14
C ILE A 260 -6.38 20.84 14.22
N ALA A 261 -5.81 20.95 15.41
CA ALA A 261 -6.20 20.15 16.56
C ALA A 261 -6.60 21.05 17.71
N HIS A 262 -7.72 20.77 18.34
CA HIS A 262 -8.18 21.45 19.54
C HIS A 262 -8.40 20.42 20.65
N SER A 263 -7.83 20.66 21.81
CA SER A 263 -8.00 19.80 22.98
C SER A 263 -8.44 20.63 24.18
N LYS A 264 -9.40 20.09 24.91
CA LYS A 264 -9.90 20.72 26.12
C LYS A 264 -10.20 19.67 27.18
N ASP A 265 -9.65 19.86 28.36
CA ASP A 265 -9.95 19.06 29.53
C ASP A 265 -10.94 19.83 30.42
N PHE A 266 -11.99 19.12 30.82
CA PHE A 266 -12.98 19.56 31.80
C PHE A 266 -12.78 18.75 33.09
N PRO A 267 -13.33 19.14 34.23
CA PRO A 267 -13.18 18.39 35.48
C PRO A 267 -13.62 16.92 35.37
N THR A 268 -14.65 16.63 34.56
CA THR A 268 -15.24 15.30 34.43
C THR A 268 -15.17 14.75 32.99
N ALA A 269 -14.59 15.49 32.06
CA ALA A 269 -14.53 15.07 30.66
C ALA A 269 -13.28 15.60 29.97
N SER A 270 -12.84 14.91 28.95
CA SER A 270 -11.87 15.45 27.99
C SER A 270 -12.43 15.36 26.57
N LEU A 271 -12.06 16.34 25.74
CA LEU A 271 -12.51 16.42 24.36
C LEU A 271 -11.36 16.85 23.46
N ARG A 272 -11.20 16.16 22.35
CA ARG A 272 -10.22 16.47 21.32
C ARG A 272 -10.89 16.43 19.96
N PHE A 273 -10.72 17.50 19.20
CA PHE A 273 -11.08 17.61 17.79
C PHE A 273 -9.80 17.66 16.96
N ASN A 274 -9.78 16.90 15.86
CA ASN A 274 -8.74 17.03 14.85
C ASN A 274 -9.40 17.20 13.49
N LEU A 275 -8.94 18.18 12.74
CA LEU A 275 -9.28 18.39 11.34
C LEU A 275 -7.97 18.32 10.54
N ARG A 276 -7.90 17.42 9.58
CA ARG A 276 -6.76 17.25 8.69
C ARG A 276 -7.21 17.37 7.26
N GLY A 277 -6.52 18.20 6.49
CA GLY A 277 -6.67 18.29 5.04
C GLY A 277 -5.35 17.98 4.35
N TYR A 278 -5.42 17.31 3.20
CA TYR A 278 -4.28 17.13 2.32
C TYR A 278 -4.66 17.32 0.85
N TRP A 279 -3.68 17.75 0.09
CA TRP A 279 -3.74 17.84 -1.36
C TRP A 279 -2.44 17.26 -1.91
N MET A 280 -2.55 16.30 -2.83
CA MET A 280 -1.43 15.67 -3.51
C MET A 280 -1.67 15.70 -5.01
N ARG A 281 -0.59 15.86 -5.75
CA ARG A 281 -0.58 15.83 -7.20
C ARG A 281 0.65 15.11 -7.69
N ASP A 282 0.44 14.12 -8.55
CA ASP A 282 1.47 13.47 -9.32
C ASP A 282 1.34 13.84 -10.79
N LYS A 283 2.46 13.94 -11.49
CA LYS A 283 2.54 14.11 -12.93
C LYS A 283 3.59 13.16 -13.49
N GLY A 284 3.28 12.52 -14.58
CA GLY A 284 4.19 11.64 -15.33
C GLY A 284 3.88 11.69 -16.83
N GLY A 285 4.59 10.88 -17.60
CA GLY A 285 4.33 10.69 -19.02
C GLY A 285 5.00 11.68 -19.98
N TYR A 286 5.77 12.62 -19.47
CA TYR A 286 6.56 13.55 -20.32
C TYR A 286 7.98 13.00 -20.55
N GLY A 287 8.12 11.89 -21.28
CA GLY A 287 9.42 11.44 -21.74
C GLY A 287 9.98 12.37 -22.83
N ARG A 288 11.29 12.34 -23.08
CA ARG A 288 11.92 13.10 -24.19
C ARG A 288 11.33 12.78 -25.56
N ASN A 289 10.68 11.61 -25.68
CA ASN A 289 10.10 11.08 -26.92
C ASN A 289 8.55 11.06 -26.88
N SER A 290 7.89 11.66 -25.87
CA SER A 290 6.43 11.74 -25.86
C SER A 290 5.93 12.73 -26.91
N VAL A 291 4.81 12.39 -27.53
CA VAL A 291 4.10 13.29 -28.44
C VAL A 291 3.56 14.48 -27.63
N ASP A 292 3.64 15.68 -28.19
CA ASP A 292 3.08 16.87 -27.55
C ASP A 292 1.58 16.67 -27.34
N GLY A 293 1.12 16.81 -26.09
CA GLY A 293 -0.27 16.54 -25.69
C GLY A 293 -0.47 15.23 -24.91
N GLU A 294 0.52 14.33 -24.88
CA GLU A 294 0.48 13.17 -23.98
C GLU A 294 0.76 13.58 -22.54
N PHE A 295 0.00 13.02 -21.62
CA PHE A 295 0.22 13.21 -20.18
C PHE A 295 -0.41 12.12 -19.33
N GLN A 296 0.11 11.99 -18.12
CA GLN A 296 -0.53 11.26 -17.02
C GLN A 296 -0.53 12.15 -15.78
N LYS A 297 -1.66 12.26 -15.12
CA LYS A 297 -1.84 13.08 -13.92
C LYS A 297 -2.69 12.35 -12.91
N ALA A 298 -2.30 12.45 -11.64
CA ALA A 298 -3.14 12.01 -10.53
C ALA A 298 -3.32 13.13 -9.52
N PHE A 299 -4.54 13.26 -9.05
CA PHE A 299 -4.91 14.15 -7.97
C PHE A 299 -5.49 13.31 -6.84
N ASN A 300 -5.02 13.55 -5.64
CA ASN A 300 -5.59 12.95 -4.43
C ASN A 300 -5.67 14.04 -3.35
N ARG A 301 -6.86 14.34 -2.90
CA ARG A 301 -7.11 15.28 -1.82
C ARG A 301 -8.12 14.71 -0.87
N GLY A 302 -7.97 15.02 0.40
CA GLY A 302 -8.89 14.51 1.40
C GLY A 302 -9.02 15.45 2.59
N LEU A 303 -10.13 15.28 3.27
CA LEU A 303 -10.45 15.92 4.52
C LEU A 303 -10.84 14.83 5.51
N SER A 304 -10.23 14.80 6.69
CA SER A 304 -10.63 13.95 7.79
C SER A 304 -10.91 14.77 9.04
N PHE A 305 -12.00 14.45 9.70
CA PHE A 305 -12.43 15.06 10.95
C PHE A 305 -12.57 13.98 12.01
N SER A 306 -11.98 14.18 13.19
CA SER A 306 -12.19 13.33 14.35
C SER A 306 -12.64 14.12 15.56
N ALA A 307 -13.57 13.57 16.30
CA ALA A 307 -13.98 14.00 17.61
C ALA A 307 -13.83 12.84 18.58
N ASN A 308 -12.87 12.95 19.49
CA ASN A 308 -12.55 11.93 20.49
C ASN A 308 -12.71 12.54 21.87
N GLY A 309 -13.22 11.78 22.81
CA GLY A 309 -13.28 12.21 24.19
C GLY A 309 -13.61 11.09 25.15
N GLN A 310 -13.49 11.43 26.40
CA GLN A 310 -13.88 10.55 27.48
C GLN A 310 -14.69 11.32 28.53
N TRP A 311 -15.65 10.66 29.08
CA TRP A 311 -16.43 11.16 30.20
C TRP A 311 -16.07 10.35 31.44
N ASN A 312 -15.43 10.98 32.42
CA ASN A 312 -14.98 10.38 33.66
C ASN A 312 -16.17 10.29 34.64
N LEU A 313 -16.76 9.14 34.71
CA LEU A 313 -17.93 8.88 35.58
C LEU A 313 -17.49 8.66 37.05
N ASN A 314 -16.28 8.13 37.26
CA ASN A 314 -15.61 7.91 38.55
C ASN A 314 -16.53 7.15 39.55
N LYS A 315 -17.37 6.22 39.05
CA LYS A 315 -18.15 5.30 39.91
C LYS A 315 -17.30 4.09 40.27
N SER A 316 -17.65 3.39 41.32
CA SER A 316 -16.92 2.19 41.78
C SER A 316 -16.75 1.11 40.71
N TRP A 317 -17.72 0.96 39.79
CA TRP A 317 -17.76 -0.08 38.77
C TRP A 317 -17.49 0.43 37.36
N ILE A 318 -17.58 1.73 37.07
CA ILE A 318 -17.29 2.35 35.77
C ILE A 318 -16.40 3.55 35.95
N SER A 319 -15.22 3.52 35.32
CA SER A 319 -14.25 4.61 35.38
C SER A 319 -14.63 5.73 34.43
N ASN A 320 -14.76 5.41 33.16
CA ASN A 320 -15.10 6.37 32.13
C ASN A 320 -15.85 5.73 30.96
N LEU A 321 -16.44 6.59 30.16
CA LEU A 321 -17.06 6.29 28.89
C LEU A 321 -16.28 7.05 27.81
N GLU A 322 -15.62 6.32 26.90
CA GLU A 322 -14.95 6.88 25.74
C GLU A 322 -15.91 6.95 24.56
N TYR A 323 -15.88 8.06 23.85
CA TYR A 323 -16.64 8.25 22.62
C TYR A 323 -15.74 8.75 21.51
N ARG A 324 -16.01 8.28 20.30
CA ARG A 324 -15.32 8.68 19.09
C ARG A 324 -16.31 8.81 17.94
N ALA A 325 -16.13 9.87 17.14
CA ALA A 325 -16.80 10.02 15.86
C ALA A 325 -15.77 10.45 14.82
N GLY A 326 -15.83 9.87 13.65
CA GLY A 326 -14.91 10.10 12.55
C GLY A 326 -15.62 10.27 11.21
N LEU A 327 -15.08 11.16 10.37
CA LEU A 327 -15.52 11.34 8.99
C LEU A 327 -14.29 11.58 8.11
N THR A 328 -14.18 10.81 7.03
CA THR A 328 -13.18 11.01 5.99
C THR A 328 -13.88 11.18 4.64
N TYR A 329 -13.54 12.24 3.93
CA TYR A 329 -13.97 12.48 2.56
C TYR A 329 -12.74 12.63 1.67
N GLY A 330 -12.68 11.84 0.61
CA GLY A 330 -11.62 11.89 -0.38
C GLY A 330 -12.12 12.32 -1.76
N TYR A 331 -11.21 12.86 -2.56
CA TYR A 331 -11.37 13.07 -3.99
C TYR A 331 -10.12 12.56 -4.68
N GLN A 332 -10.29 11.55 -5.51
CA GLN A 332 -9.22 10.90 -6.26
C GLN A 332 -9.54 11.02 -7.73
N LYS A 333 -8.59 11.45 -8.55
CA LYS A 333 -8.76 11.53 -9.99
C LYS A 333 -7.46 11.16 -10.68
N ASN A 334 -7.54 10.17 -11.56
CA ASN A 334 -6.47 9.82 -12.50
C ASN A 334 -6.90 10.24 -13.89
N GLU A 335 -6.02 10.90 -14.61
CA GLU A 335 -6.23 11.36 -15.98
C GLU A 335 -5.02 10.96 -16.83
N SER A 336 -5.29 10.41 -18.00
CA SER A 336 -4.27 10.18 -19.02
C SER A 336 -4.73 10.69 -20.37
N SER A 337 -3.76 11.15 -21.17
CA SER A 337 -3.91 11.44 -22.59
C SER A 337 -2.84 10.67 -23.32
N THR A 338 -3.25 9.75 -24.20
CA THR A 338 -2.34 8.88 -24.94
C THR A 338 -2.60 9.06 -26.42
N TYR A 339 -1.55 9.27 -27.20
CA TYR A 339 -1.63 9.36 -28.66
C TYR A 339 -1.55 7.98 -29.30
N TYR A 340 -2.59 7.63 -30.06
CA TYR A 340 -2.59 6.43 -30.87
C TYR A 340 -2.39 6.78 -32.33
N SER A 341 -1.52 6.05 -33.01
CA SER A 341 -1.27 6.17 -34.44
C SER A 341 -1.16 4.78 -35.06
N GLY A 342 -1.66 4.61 -36.26
CA GLY A 342 -1.58 3.33 -36.97
C GLY A 342 -2.65 3.15 -38.02
N THR A 343 -3.03 1.89 -38.25
CA THR A 343 -4.11 1.53 -39.15
C THR A 343 -5.47 1.78 -38.51
N GLN A 344 -6.45 2.14 -39.33
CA GLN A 344 -7.82 2.29 -38.89
C GLN A 344 -8.32 0.98 -38.24
N GLN A 345 -8.79 1.09 -37.02
CA GLN A 345 -9.36 -0.03 -36.26
C GLN A 345 -10.88 0.08 -36.19
N VAL A 346 -11.56 -1.04 -36.00
CA VAL A 346 -12.99 -1.11 -35.76
C VAL A 346 -13.24 -1.67 -34.36
N THR A 347 -14.20 -1.07 -33.64
CA THR A 347 -14.47 -1.44 -32.25
C THR A 347 -15.92 -1.12 -31.85
N THR A 348 -16.27 -1.46 -30.62
CA THR A 348 -17.52 -1.03 -29.96
C THR A 348 -17.26 -0.82 -28.47
N TYR A 349 -18.03 0.10 -27.85
CA TYR A 349 -18.00 0.35 -26.41
C TYR A 349 -19.41 0.30 -25.81
N THR A 350 -20.33 -0.39 -26.50
CA THR A 350 -21.68 -0.62 -25.98
C THR A 350 -21.70 -1.46 -24.70
N ARG A 351 -22.68 -1.22 -23.83
CA ARG A 351 -22.99 -2.08 -22.68
C ARG A 351 -24.10 -3.09 -22.99
N GLN A 352 -24.70 -3.00 -24.18
CA GLN A 352 -25.77 -3.90 -24.61
C GLN A 352 -25.16 -5.14 -25.28
N PRO A 353 -25.57 -6.37 -24.89
CA PRO A 353 -25.12 -7.59 -25.55
C PRO A 353 -25.77 -7.74 -26.91
N GLY A 354 -25.11 -8.50 -27.81
CA GLY A 354 -25.59 -8.84 -29.14
C GLY A 354 -24.86 -8.08 -30.25
N GLU A 355 -25.41 -8.22 -31.48
CA GLU A 355 -24.85 -7.56 -32.67
C GLU A 355 -25.31 -6.12 -32.76
N GLN A 356 -24.36 -5.25 -33.03
CA GLN A 356 -24.57 -3.80 -33.13
C GLN A 356 -23.62 -3.19 -34.15
N ALA A 357 -24.00 -2.03 -34.69
CA ALA A 357 -23.08 -1.24 -35.49
C ALA A 357 -21.87 -0.84 -34.67
N GLY A 358 -20.70 -1.16 -35.18
CA GLY A 358 -19.43 -0.76 -34.58
C GLY A 358 -18.98 0.65 -35.01
N ILE A 359 -17.82 1.02 -34.57
CA ILE A 359 -17.21 2.33 -34.80
C ILE A 359 -15.92 2.13 -35.58
N PHE A 360 -15.73 2.89 -36.65
CA PHE A 360 -14.44 3.03 -37.33
C PHE A 360 -13.66 4.14 -36.61
N LEU A 361 -12.60 3.77 -35.92
CA LEU A 361 -11.74 4.75 -35.24
C LEU A 361 -10.94 5.57 -36.27
N ALA A 362 -10.62 6.79 -35.92
CA ALA A 362 -9.64 7.56 -36.69
C ALA A 362 -8.27 6.86 -36.61
N PRO A 363 -7.46 6.88 -37.68
CA PRO A 363 -6.14 6.25 -37.65
C PRO A 363 -5.18 6.92 -36.68
N ASN A 364 -5.41 8.22 -36.39
CA ASN A 364 -4.61 9.01 -35.45
C ASN A 364 -5.54 9.80 -34.52
N TYR A 365 -5.37 9.66 -33.22
CA TYR A 365 -6.17 10.42 -32.24
C TYR A 365 -5.51 10.42 -30.87
N PHE A 366 -5.90 11.40 -30.04
CA PHE A 366 -5.63 11.39 -28.61
C PHE A 366 -6.80 10.77 -27.85
N SER A 367 -6.52 9.74 -27.08
CA SER A 367 -7.48 9.19 -26.13
C SER A 367 -7.35 9.90 -24.79
N HIS A 368 -8.46 10.37 -24.24
CA HIS A 368 -8.52 10.93 -22.91
C HIS A 368 -9.30 9.99 -21.99
N LEU A 369 -8.61 9.42 -21.00
CA LEU A 369 -9.21 8.59 -19.97
C LEU A 369 -9.22 9.36 -18.65
N SER A 370 -10.34 9.35 -17.96
CA SER A 370 -10.50 9.90 -16.61
C SER A 370 -11.16 8.89 -15.69
N VAL A 371 -10.57 8.65 -14.52
CA VAL A 371 -11.16 7.83 -13.47
C VAL A 371 -11.28 8.68 -12.20
N GLU A 372 -12.50 9.04 -11.83
CA GLU A 372 -12.79 9.88 -10.68
C GLU A 372 -13.47 9.09 -9.56
N GLY A 373 -12.89 9.11 -8.37
CA GLY A 373 -13.42 8.55 -7.14
C GLY A 373 -13.70 9.62 -6.07
N LYS A 374 -14.76 9.43 -5.30
CA LYS A 374 -15.09 10.22 -4.09
C LYS A 374 -15.32 9.26 -2.93
N PRO A 375 -14.25 8.69 -2.33
CA PRO A 375 -14.37 7.80 -1.18
C PRO A 375 -14.90 8.56 0.04
N ILE A 376 -15.82 7.93 0.76
CA ILE A 376 -16.45 8.45 1.98
C ILE A 376 -16.42 7.36 3.04
N TYR A 377 -15.85 7.67 4.20
CA TYR A 377 -15.86 6.80 5.37
C TYR A 377 -16.35 7.58 6.58
N ALA A 378 -17.27 7.01 7.35
CA ALA A 378 -17.70 7.56 8.63
C ALA A 378 -17.77 6.44 9.67
N ASP A 379 -17.37 6.75 10.90
CA ASP A 379 -17.45 5.83 12.02
C ASP A 379 -17.87 6.53 13.31
N MET A 380 -18.53 5.76 14.18
CA MET A 380 -18.84 6.15 15.56
C MET A 380 -18.55 4.95 16.47
N SER A 381 -17.93 5.21 17.60
CA SER A 381 -17.71 4.18 18.61
C SER A 381 -17.95 4.71 20.02
N LEU A 382 -18.45 3.82 20.86
CA LEU A 382 -18.67 4.04 22.29
C LEU A 382 -18.02 2.89 23.05
N THR A 383 -17.22 3.23 24.06
CA THR A 383 -16.49 2.23 24.87
C THR A 383 -16.61 2.57 26.34
N ALA A 384 -17.14 1.64 27.12
CA ALA A 384 -17.19 1.71 28.58
C ALA A 384 -15.97 1.02 29.19
N ASN A 385 -15.27 1.71 30.04
CA ASN A 385 -14.16 1.20 30.83
C ASN A 385 -14.66 0.91 32.26
N LEU A 386 -14.81 -0.37 32.55
CA LEU A 386 -15.25 -0.86 33.84
C LEU A 386 -14.03 -1.29 34.65
N ARG A 387 -13.97 -0.92 35.90
CA ARG A 387 -12.87 -1.29 36.80
C ARG A 387 -13.43 -1.88 38.05
N ASN A 388 -12.92 -3.03 38.45
CA ASN A 388 -13.29 -3.69 39.68
C ASN A 388 -12.04 -4.28 40.34
N THR A 389 -12.03 -4.29 41.66
CA THR A 389 -11.06 -5.00 42.47
C THR A 389 -11.79 -6.21 43.04
N LEU A 390 -11.58 -7.38 42.42
CA LEU A 390 -12.28 -8.61 42.80
C LEU A 390 -11.85 -9.14 44.19
N TYR A 391 -10.55 -8.99 44.51
CA TYR A 391 -9.90 -9.32 45.78
C TYR A 391 -8.72 -8.38 45.99
N ASN A 392 -8.18 -8.33 47.22
CA ASN A 392 -7.08 -7.41 47.57
C ASN A 392 -5.87 -7.37 46.62
N ASN A 393 -5.67 -8.42 45.79
CA ASN A 393 -4.52 -8.54 44.89
C ASN A 393 -4.90 -8.83 43.42
N VAL A 394 -6.21 -8.73 43.09
CA VAL A 394 -6.71 -8.99 41.72
C VAL A 394 -7.37 -7.73 41.18
N TYR A 395 -6.72 -7.09 40.22
CA TYR A 395 -7.22 -5.90 39.51
C TYR A 395 -7.81 -6.35 38.19
N ASN A 396 -9.07 -5.98 37.96
CA ASN A 396 -9.79 -6.27 36.74
C ASN A 396 -10.11 -4.95 36.01
N HIS A 397 -9.84 -4.90 34.75
CA HIS A 397 -10.20 -3.79 33.85
C HIS A 397 -10.94 -4.37 32.65
N PHE A 398 -12.26 -4.29 32.69
CA PHE A 398 -13.13 -4.78 31.63
C PHE A 398 -13.54 -3.64 30.72
N LEU A 399 -13.40 -3.86 29.41
CA LEU A 399 -13.69 -2.94 28.34
C LEU A 399 -14.83 -3.51 27.50
N LEU A 400 -15.91 -2.74 27.36
CA LEU A 400 -17.06 -3.10 26.53
C LEU A 400 -17.33 -2.00 25.54
N GLY A 401 -17.40 -2.33 24.26
CA GLY A 401 -17.59 -1.32 23.24
C GLY A 401 -18.42 -1.76 22.05
N MET A 402 -18.95 -0.76 21.36
CA MET A 402 -19.62 -0.91 20.08
C MET A 402 -19.09 0.12 19.08
N GLU A 403 -19.10 -0.25 17.81
CA GLU A 403 -18.65 0.59 16.71
C GLU A 403 -19.60 0.38 15.52
N VAL A 404 -19.97 1.48 14.88
CA VAL A 404 -20.72 1.47 13.62
C VAL A 404 -19.91 2.26 12.62
N SER A 405 -19.66 1.70 11.44
CA SER A 405 -19.02 2.42 10.35
C SER A 405 -19.70 2.18 9.02
N THR A 406 -19.55 3.15 8.12
CA THR A 406 -20.08 3.10 6.76
C THR A 406 -19.01 3.56 5.79
N GLU A 407 -18.94 2.90 4.63
CA GLU A 407 -17.96 3.22 3.59
C GLU A 407 -18.57 3.11 2.20
N GLY A 408 -18.15 3.99 1.28
CA GLY A 408 -18.64 4.02 -0.08
C GLY A 408 -17.88 4.98 -0.99
N ASN A 409 -18.25 5.00 -2.27
CA ASN A 409 -17.65 5.86 -3.27
C ASN A 409 -18.76 6.54 -4.10
N ARG A 410 -18.64 7.86 -4.33
CA ARG A 410 -19.61 8.67 -5.07
C ARG A 410 -19.00 9.40 -6.27
N GLY A 411 -17.86 8.89 -6.79
CA GLY A 411 -17.20 9.46 -7.96
C GLY A 411 -17.97 9.28 -9.26
N GLU A 412 -17.58 10.07 -10.27
CA GLU A 412 -18.06 9.91 -11.65
C GLU A 412 -17.65 8.57 -12.26
N GLY A 413 -16.55 7.99 -11.75
CA GLY A 413 -16.04 6.70 -12.19
C GLY A 413 -15.18 6.81 -13.45
N ILE A 414 -15.29 5.78 -14.31
CA ILE A 414 -14.51 5.65 -15.54
C ILE A 414 -15.24 6.39 -16.67
N VAL A 415 -14.55 7.35 -17.30
CA VAL A 415 -15.09 8.17 -18.38
C VAL A 415 -14.04 8.32 -19.49
N PHE A 416 -14.44 8.04 -20.71
CA PHE A 416 -13.68 8.29 -21.94
C PHE A 416 -14.66 8.49 -23.12
N ASP A 417 -14.15 9.07 -24.22
CA ASP A 417 -14.91 9.19 -25.45
C ASP A 417 -14.90 7.86 -26.24
N PRO A 418 -16.05 7.21 -26.51
CA PRO A 418 -16.11 6.00 -27.31
C PRO A 418 -15.57 6.14 -28.74
N LEU A 419 -15.49 7.37 -29.30
CA LEU A 419 -14.92 7.64 -30.62
C LEU A 419 -13.37 7.79 -30.57
N GLN A 420 -12.81 7.99 -29.39
CA GLN A 420 -11.38 8.14 -29.12
C GLN A 420 -10.97 7.31 -27.87
N PRO A 421 -11.24 6.00 -27.86
CA PRO A 421 -11.11 5.18 -26.69
C PRO A 421 -9.64 4.86 -26.35
N PRO A 422 -9.34 4.49 -25.11
CA PRO A 422 -8.06 3.90 -24.73
C PRO A 422 -8.00 2.45 -25.25
N LEU A 423 -7.14 2.16 -26.22
CA LEU A 423 -7.08 0.84 -26.87
C LEU A 423 -6.63 -0.28 -25.94
N GLU A 424 -5.90 0.04 -24.87
CA GLU A 424 -5.46 -0.92 -23.85
C GLU A 424 -6.59 -1.41 -22.95
N MET A 425 -7.76 -0.75 -22.99
CA MET A 425 -8.92 -1.02 -22.13
C MET A 425 -10.13 -1.54 -22.89
N ILE A 426 -9.92 -2.42 -23.88
CA ILE A 426 -10.97 -2.93 -24.79
C ILE A 426 -12.16 -3.56 -24.03
N GLN A 427 -11.89 -4.22 -22.90
CA GLN A 427 -12.92 -4.86 -22.07
C GLN A 427 -13.63 -3.90 -21.08
N VAL A 428 -13.17 -2.67 -20.96
CA VAL A 428 -13.69 -1.71 -20.00
C VAL A 428 -14.74 -0.80 -20.65
N ARG A 429 -15.77 -0.46 -19.91
CA ARG A 429 -16.82 0.48 -20.28
C ARG A 429 -16.90 1.64 -19.32
N SER A 430 -17.36 2.78 -19.80
CA SER A 430 -17.64 3.91 -18.88
C SER A 430 -18.62 3.47 -17.79
N ARG A 431 -18.28 3.76 -16.52
CA ARG A 431 -19.04 3.33 -15.36
C ARG A 431 -19.02 4.39 -14.26
N SER A 432 -20.20 4.80 -13.80
CA SER A 432 -20.30 5.68 -12.64
C SER A 432 -20.21 4.91 -11.32
N PHE A 433 -19.43 5.41 -10.35
CA PHE A 433 -19.36 4.83 -9.00
C PHE A 433 -20.52 5.30 -8.10
N ARG A 434 -21.31 6.28 -8.52
CA ARG A 434 -22.44 6.81 -7.73
C ARG A 434 -23.54 5.78 -7.45
N SER A 435 -23.70 4.80 -8.34
CA SER A 435 -24.71 3.74 -8.20
C SER A 435 -24.29 2.64 -7.21
N ILE A 436 -23.02 2.61 -6.78
CA ILE A 436 -22.51 1.57 -5.89
C ILE A 436 -23.06 1.78 -4.49
N PRO A 437 -23.71 0.77 -3.87
CA PRO A 437 -24.23 0.88 -2.52
C PRO A 437 -23.13 1.08 -1.48
N PHE A 438 -23.45 1.81 -0.41
CA PHE A 438 -22.60 1.85 0.77
C PHE A 438 -22.58 0.51 1.48
N VAL A 439 -21.45 0.22 2.12
CA VAL A 439 -21.21 -0.95 2.95
C VAL A 439 -21.18 -0.50 4.41
N ASN A 440 -21.91 -1.18 5.27
CA ASN A 440 -22.00 -0.86 6.69
C ASN A 440 -21.38 -1.98 7.52
N HIS A 441 -20.71 -1.59 8.60
CA HIS A 441 -20.10 -2.50 9.56
C HIS A 441 -20.70 -2.23 10.95
N TYR A 442 -21.20 -3.27 11.58
CA TYR A 442 -21.69 -3.22 12.96
C TYR A 442 -20.79 -4.10 13.81
N THR A 443 -20.17 -3.52 14.81
CA THR A 443 -19.20 -4.22 15.64
C THR A 443 -19.54 -4.10 17.11
N ALA A 444 -19.40 -5.21 17.81
CA ALA A 444 -19.37 -5.26 19.27
C ALA A 444 -18.06 -5.91 19.72
N PHE A 445 -17.47 -5.41 20.80
CA PHE A 445 -16.27 -6.01 21.38
C PHE A 445 -16.29 -5.93 22.90
N ALA A 446 -15.69 -6.95 23.51
CA ALA A 446 -15.47 -7.02 24.93
C ALA A 446 -14.03 -7.50 25.19
N GLU A 447 -13.36 -6.93 26.18
CA GLU A 447 -12.01 -7.32 26.56
C GLU A 447 -11.84 -7.18 28.05
N ASP A 448 -11.25 -8.18 28.67
CA ASP A 448 -10.94 -8.19 30.09
C ASP A 448 -9.41 -8.24 30.28
N LYS A 449 -8.88 -7.30 31.03
CA LYS A 449 -7.49 -7.29 31.46
C LYS A 449 -7.44 -7.51 32.96
N VAL A 450 -6.98 -8.71 33.35
CA VAL A 450 -6.81 -9.11 34.75
C VAL A 450 -5.34 -9.06 35.10
N SER A 451 -5.00 -8.37 36.19
CA SER A 451 -3.65 -8.36 36.77
C SER A 451 -3.71 -8.85 38.21
N PHE A 452 -2.86 -9.82 38.53
CA PHE A 452 -2.77 -10.36 39.89
C PHE A 452 -1.33 -10.75 40.23
N HIS A 453 -1.06 -10.79 41.55
CA HIS A 453 0.23 -11.17 42.10
C HIS A 453 0.19 -12.58 42.65
N MET A 454 1.17 -13.41 42.26
CA MET A 454 1.45 -14.73 42.83
C MET A 454 2.79 -14.69 43.54
N GLY A 455 2.80 -14.37 44.81
CA GLY A 455 4.01 -14.09 45.57
C GLY A 455 4.74 -12.86 45.04
N LYS A 456 5.99 -13.04 44.54
CA LYS A 456 6.79 -11.94 43.92
C LYS A 456 6.53 -11.80 42.42
N MET A 457 5.80 -12.69 41.80
CA MET A 457 5.50 -12.67 40.37
C MET A 457 4.19 -11.92 40.12
N ARG A 458 4.11 -11.22 38.98
CA ARG A 458 2.87 -10.55 38.53
C ARG A 458 2.45 -11.15 37.21
N THR A 459 1.19 -11.56 37.16
CA THR A 459 0.56 -12.07 35.94
C THR A 459 -0.42 -11.04 35.39
N GLU A 460 -0.34 -10.75 34.10
CA GLU A 460 -1.26 -9.93 33.35
C GLU A 460 -1.88 -10.78 32.24
N LEU A 461 -3.18 -10.98 32.28
CA LEU A 461 -3.96 -11.68 31.28
C LEU A 461 -4.89 -10.70 30.60
N GLN A 462 -4.87 -10.66 29.28
CA GLN A 462 -5.79 -9.88 28.45
C GLN A 462 -6.53 -10.85 27.53
N ALA A 463 -7.84 -10.97 27.69
CA ALA A 463 -8.69 -11.82 26.87
C ALA A 463 -9.80 -10.98 26.24
N GLY A 464 -9.98 -11.09 24.95
CA GLY A 464 -10.95 -10.25 24.22
C GLY A 464 -11.66 -11.00 23.11
N LEU A 465 -12.85 -10.52 22.78
CA LEU A 465 -13.68 -10.99 21.69
C LEU A 465 -14.20 -9.80 20.91
N ARG A 466 -14.03 -9.81 19.58
CA ARG A 466 -14.65 -8.86 18.66
C ARG A 466 -15.56 -9.60 17.71
N ILE A 467 -16.76 -9.08 17.49
CA ILE A 467 -17.74 -9.59 16.53
C ILE A 467 -18.09 -8.45 15.58
N THR A 468 -17.88 -8.68 14.28
CA THR A 468 -18.19 -7.69 13.25
C THR A 468 -19.15 -8.27 12.23
N GLN A 469 -20.32 -7.64 12.07
CA GLN A 469 -21.28 -7.95 11.02
C GLN A 469 -21.09 -6.98 9.85
N LEU A 470 -20.83 -7.53 8.69
CA LEU A 470 -20.79 -6.79 7.42
C LEU A 470 -22.19 -6.78 6.81
N GLN A 471 -22.72 -5.59 6.49
CA GLN A 471 -23.98 -5.41 5.77
C GLN A 471 -23.70 -4.84 4.38
N THR A 472 -23.95 -5.65 3.37
CA THR A 472 -23.81 -5.27 1.96
C THR A 472 -24.97 -5.84 1.15
N LYS A 473 -25.29 -5.21 0.01
CA LYS A 473 -26.30 -5.74 -0.93
C LYS A 473 -25.74 -6.85 -1.83
N ALA A 474 -24.41 -6.98 -1.91
CA ALA A 474 -23.76 -7.94 -2.79
C ALA A 474 -23.81 -9.36 -2.24
N LEU A 475 -23.46 -9.56 -0.97
CA LEU A 475 -23.31 -10.87 -0.33
C LEU A 475 -23.84 -10.82 1.11
N HIS A 476 -24.32 -11.98 1.56
CA HIS A 476 -24.65 -12.17 2.97
C HIS A 476 -23.49 -12.87 3.69
N TYR A 477 -22.83 -12.15 4.58
CA TYR A 477 -21.74 -12.69 5.39
C TYR A 477 -22.21 -13.09 6.78
N THR A 478 -21.69 -14.23 7.26
CA THR A 478 -21.77 -14.55 8.68
C THR A 478 -20.89 -13.57 9.47
N PRO A 479 -21.23 -13.24 10.73
CA PRO A 479 -20.38 -12.36 11.53
C PRO A 479 -18.95 -12.87 11.65
N ALA A 480 -17.99 -11.99 11.46
CA ALA A 480 -16.57 -12.27 11.74
C ALA A 480 -16.38 -12.29 13.26
N VAL A 481 -15.79 -13.36 13.78
CA VAL A 481 -15.55 -13.57 15.22
C VAL A 481 -14.03 -13.64 15.45
N ASP A 482 -13.52 -12.69 16.21
CA ASP A 482 -12.08 -12.47 16.45
C ASP A 482 -11.74 -12.66 17.95
N PRO A 483 -11.58 -13.89 18.46
CA PRO A 483 -11.08 -14.15 19.82
C PRO A 483 -9.58 -13.82 19.89
N ARG A 484 -9.15 -13.27 21.03
CA ARG A 484 -7.76 -12.85 21.27
C ARG A 484 -7.41 -13.07 22.74
N ILE A 485 -6.18 -13.50 22.98
CA ILE A 485 -5.63 -13.67 24.31
C ILE A 485 -4.15 -13.28 24.31
N ASN A 486 -3.76 -12.48 25.27
CA ASN A 486 -2.36 -12.15 25.57
C ASN A 486 -2.11 -12.43 27.06
N LEU A 487 -0.98 -13.07 27.34
CA LEU A 487 -0.48 -13.36 28.68
C LEU A 487 0.89 -12.73 28.84
N LYS A 488 1.13 -12.03 29.94
CA LYS A 488 2.45 -11.58 30.37
C LYS A 488 2.69 -12.03 31.80
N GLN A 489 3.75 -12.81 31.98
CA GLN A 489 4.21 -13.26 33.29
C GLN A 489 5.49 -12.53 33.65
N ILE A 490 5.44 -11.66 34.63
CA ILE A 490 6.62 -10.99 35.18
C ILE A 490 7.16 -11.87 36.30
N LEU A 491 8.35 -12.40 36.07
CA LEU A 491 9.04 -13.33 36.97
C LEU A 491 9.92 -12.58 37.97
N VAL A 492 10.55 -11.52 37.51
CA VAL A 492 11.44 -10.66 38.32
C VAL A 492 11.12 -9.21 38.01
N GLU A 493 10.90 -8.45 39.05
CA GLU A 493 10.78 -6.98 39.02
C GLU A 493 11.46 -6.45 40.26
N GLN A 494 12.66 -5.86 40.10
CA GLN A 494 13.52 -5.39 41.19
C GLN A 494 13.93 -3.94 40.99
N ASN A 495 14.46 -3.34 42.06
CA ASN A 495 14.91 -1.94 42.08
C ASN A 495 16.13 -1.73 41.13
N GLU A 496 16.41 -0.49 40.78
CA GLU A 496 17.46 -0.07 39.86
C GLU A 496 18.87 -0.56 40.25
N ASP A 497 19.13 -0.78 41.53
CA ASP A 497 20.41 -1.29 42.02
C ASP A 497 20.64 -2.78 41.79
N ALA A 498 19.60 -3.55 41.50
CA ALA A 498 19.71 -4.98 41.29
C ALA A 498 20.39 -5.29 39.94
N LYS A 499 21.22 -6.35 39.89
CA LYS A 499 21.86 -6.80 38.66
C LYS A 499 20.83 -7.31 37.66
N LEU A 500 19.86 -8.14 38.07
CA LEU A 500 18.72 -8.57 37.29
C LEU A 500 17.53 -7.70 37.69
N LYS A 501 17.16 -6.71 36.84
CA LYS A 501 16.09 -5.75 37.14
C LYS A 501 14.72 -6.24 36.72
N HIS A 502 14.64 -6.81 35.55
CA HIS A 502 13.38 -7.26 34.96
C HIS A 502 13.56 -8.58 34.19
N LEU A 503 12.60 -9.48 34.38
CA LEU A 503 12.45 -10.68 33.56
C LEU A 503 10.97 -10.97 33.38
N SER A 504 10.51 -11.00 32.12
CA SER A 504 9.12 -11.38 31.82
C SER A 504 9.03 -12.23 30.57
N ILE A 505 8.02 -13.11 30.56
CA ILE A 505 7.65 -13.95 29.42
C ILE A 505 6.27 -13.50 28.92
N ARG A 506 6.08 -13.46 27.60
CA ARG A 506 4.82 -13.09 26.95
C ARG A 506 4.37 -14.23 26.04
N ALA A 507 3.04 -14.41 25.94
CA ALA A 507 2.42 -15.29 24.96
C ALA A 507 1.17 -14.60 24.40
N GLY A 508 0.95 -14.70 23.11
CA GLY A 508 -0.24 -14.13 22.46
C GLY A 508 -0.80 -15.08 21.42
N TRP A 509 -2.12 -15.18 21.35
CA TRP A 509 -2.85 -15.89 20.32
C TRP A 509 -4.12 -15.14 19.93
N GLY A 510 -4.44 -15.12 18.62
CA GLY A 510 -5.69 -14.50 18.18
C GLY A 510 -6.01 -14.76 16.73
N LEU A 511 -7.30 -14.57 16.41
CA LEU A 511 -7.82 -14.55 15.04
C LEU A 511 -8.18 -13.13 14.65
N MET A 512 -7.95 -12.81 13.37
CA MET A 512 -8.25 -11.48 12.84
C MET A 512 -8.74 -11.60 11.40
N HIS A 513 -9.89 -10.98 11.10
CA HIS A 513 -10.48 -10.95 9.77
C HIS A 513 -10.20 -9.61 9.06
N LYS A 514 -10.17 -9.68 7.71
CA LYS A 514 -10.16 -8.52 6.81
C LYS A 514 -11.48 -8.43 6.05
N MET A 515 -12.05 -7.22 6.00
CA MET A 515 -13.27 -6.96 5.23
C MET A 515 -12.94 -6.76 3.75
N PRO A 516 -13.84 -7.15 2.83
CA PRO A 516 -13.60 -7.04 1.40
C PRO A 516 -13.67 -5.60 0.92
N VAL A 517 -12.91 -5.30 -0.13
CA VAL A 517 -12.91 -4.00 -0.79
C VAL A 517 -14.12 -3.84 -1.72
N LEU A 518 -14.54 -2.60 -2.00
CA LEU A 518 -15.71 -2.33 -2.86
C LEU A 518 -15.58 -2.92 -4.27
N THR A 519 -14.39 -2.95 -4.84
CA THR A 519 -14.13 -3.54 -6.15
C THR A 519 -14.44 -5.04 -6.19
N TYR A 520 -14.28 -5.75 -5.06
CA TYR A 520 -14.60 -7.18 -4.96
C TYR A 520 -16.08 -7.42 -4.71
N LEU A 521 -16.74 -6.53 -3.97
CA LEU A 521 -18.18 -6.63 -3.70
C LEU A 521 -19.03 -6.20 -4.87
N TYR A 522 -18.54 -5.24 -5.66
CA TYR A 522 -19.28 -4.63 -6.77
C TYR A 522 -18.38 -4.49 -8.02
N PRO A 523 -17.88 -5.61 -8.58
CA PRO A 523 -17.15 -5.55 -9.84
C PRO A 523 -18.07 -5.06 -10.97
N ASP A 524 -17.51 -4.55 -12.06
CA ASP A 524 -18.28 -4.30 -13.28
C ASP A 524 -18.47 -5.61 -14.07
N LYS A 525 -19.39 -5.63 -15.02
CA LYS A 525 -19.46 -6.70 -16.03
C LYS A 525 -18.19 -6.69 -16.87
N SER A 526 -17.79 -7.86 -17.33
CA SER A 526 -16.77 -7.98 -18.37
C SER A 526 -17.41 -8.02 -19.75
N TYR A 527 -16.75 -7.41 -20.71
CA TYR A 527 -17.21 -7.31 -22.09
C TYR A 527 -16.17 -7.91 -23.04
N THR A 528 -16.63 -8.74 -23.98
CA THR A 528 -15.80 -9.29 -25.05
C THR A 528 -16.45 -8.98 -26.37
N ASP A 529 -15.74 -8.24 -27.22
CA ASP A 529 -16.23 -7.84 -28.52
C ASP A 529 -15.59 -8.69 -29.62
N LYS A 530 -16.41 -9.13 -30.58
CA LYS A 530 -15.96 -9.85 -31.80
C LYS A 530 -16.45 -9.10 -33.03
N ASN A 531 -15.55 -8.92 -34.00
CA ASN A 531 -15.93 -8.41 -35.31
C ASN A 531 -16.71 -9.48 -36.07
N CYS A 532 -17.93 -9.14 -36.46
CA CYS A 532 -18.84 -10.02 -37.25
C CYS A 532 -18.80 -9.71 -38.74
N PHE A 533 -18.60 -8.43 -39.09
CA PHE A 533 -18.61 -7.97 -40.47
C PHE A 533 -17.92 -6.62 -40.57
N THR A 534 -17.19 -6.37 -41.63
CA THR A 534 -16.66 -5.06 -41.98
C THR A 534 -16.65 -4.87 -43.49
N TYR A 535 -17.29 -3.80 -43.93
CA TYR A 535 -17.26 -3.29 -45.27
C TYR A 535 -16.87 -1.83 -45.26
N ASN A 536 -15.96 -1.41 -46.12
CA ASN A 536 -15.46 -0.05 -46.14
C ASN A 536 -15.15 0.35 -47.59
N ASP A 537 -16.10 0.99 -48.23
CA ASP A 537 -15.95 1.60 -49.56
C ASP A 537 -15.84 3.13 -49.44
N MET A 538 -14.58 3.57 -49.32
CA MET A 538 -14.27 4.99 -49.14
C MET A 538 -14.61 5.86 -50.37
N GLU A 539 -14.70 5.27 -51.53
CA GLU A 539 -15.02 6.00 -52.79
C GLU A 539 -16.48 6.39 -52.84
N ASN A 540 -17.36 5.50 -52.45
CA ASN A 540 -18.81 5.72 -52.44
C ASN A 540 -19.33 6.21 -51.07
N GLY A 541 -18.47 6.25 -50.06
CA GLY A 541 -18.84 6.63 -48.70
C GLY A 541 -19.63 5.57 -47.94
N GLU A 542 -19.80 4.38 -48.50
CA GLU A 542 -20.53 3.26 -47.88
C GLU A 542 -19.63 2.45 -46.96
N ARG A 543 -19.95 2.44 -45.70
CA ARG A 543 -19.19 1.66 -44.75
C ARG A 543 -20.05 1.15 -43.59
N LEU A 544 -19.86 -0.12 -43.27
CA LEU A 544 -20.52 -0.78 -42.13
C LEU A 544 -19.53 -1.69 -41.42
N THR A 545 -19.45 -1.58 -40.11
CA THR A 545 -18.84 -2.63 -39.26
C THR A 545 -19.87 -3.10 -38.26
N VAL A 546 -19.95 -4.40 -38.08
CA VAL A 546 -20.87 -5.04 -37.11
C VAL A 546 -20.03 -5.77 -36.06
N MET A 547 -20.27 -5.46 -34.84
CA MET A 547 -19.60 -6.05 -33.68
C MET A 547 -20.61 -6.84 -32.85
N HIS A 548 -20.21 -8.00 -32.37
CA HIS A 548 -20.96 -8.76 -31.38
C HIS A 548 -20.33 -8.50 -30.00
N THR A 549 -21.11 -7.95 -29.10
CA THR A 549 -20.70 -7.76 -27.69
C THR A 549 -21.29 -8.90 -26.86
N PHE A 550 -20.40 -9.67 -26.24
CA PHE A 550 -20.76 -10.58 -25.17
C PHE A 550 -20.50 -9.87 -23.82
N ALA A 551 -21.47 -9.93 -22.90
CA ALA A 551 -21.37 -9.30 -21.58
C ALA A 551 -21.70 -10.34 -20.49
N THR A 552 -20.80 -10.49 -19.52
CA THR A 552 -20.99 -11.37 -18.38
C THR A 552 -20.91 -10.61 -17.05
N ASP A 553 -21.74 -10.99 -16.08
CA ASP A 553 -21.71 -10.55 -14.69
C ASP A 553 -21.07 -11.59 -13.73
N ARG A 554 -20.53 -12.67 -14.28
CA ARG A 554 -19.75 -13.68 -13.53
C ARG A 554 -18.42 -13.16 -12.97
N THR A 555 -18.06 -11.93 -13.27
CA THR A 555 -17.03 -11.18 -12.57
C THR A 555 -17.28 -11.11 -11.05
N PHE A 556 -18.52 -11.24 -10.60
CA PHE A 556 -18.89 -11.30 -9.21
C PHE A 556 -18.78 -12.74 -8.66
N ASN A 557 -18.05 -12.90 -7.52
CA ASN A 557 -17.93 -14.20 -6.86
C ASN A 557 -18.90 -14.31 -5.66
N PRO A 558 -19.98 -15.07 -5.77
CA PRO A 558 -20.94 -15.23 -4.66
C PRO A 558 -20.41 -16.08 -3.49
N LYS A 559 -19.27 -16.74 -3.65
CA LYS A 559 -18.61 -17.58 -2.64
C LYS A 559 -17.43 -16.92 -1.95
N LEU A 560 -17.21 -15.62 -2.19
CA LEU A 560 -16.09 -14.88 -1.61
C LEU A 560 -16.17 -14.88 -0.07
N ARG A 561 -15.09 -15.33 0.59
CA ARG A 561 -14.96 -15.45 2.04
C ARG A 561 -14.11 -14.32 2.60
N LEU A 562 -14.25 -14.09 3.91
CA LEU A 562 -13.36 -13.14 4.60
C LEU A 562 -12.00 -13.79 4.84
N PRO A 563 -10.89 -13.11 4.50
CA PRO A 563 -9.56 -13.53 4.92
C PRO A 563 -9.44 -13.56 6.44
N VAL A 564 -8.78 -14.58 6.96
CA VAL A 564 -8.52 -14.74 8.40
C VAL A 564 -7.06 -15.04 8.64
N ASN A 565 -6.43 -14.27 9.53
CA ASN A 565 -5.06 -14.51 10.00
C ASN A 565 -5.07 -15.01 11.43
N GLN A 566 -4.46 -16.17 11.66
CA GLN A 566 -4.18 -16.71 12.98
C GLN A 566 -2.76 -16.30 13.39
N LYS A 567 -2.63 -15.59 14.50
CA LYS A 567 -1.34 -15.18 15.06
C LYS A 567 -1.04 -15.96 16.34
N LEU A 568 0.22 -16.35 16.50
CA LEU A 568 0.81 -16.93 17.70
C LEU A 568 2.15 -16.26 17.96
N GLU A 569 2.39 -15.86 19.20
CA GLU A 569 3.63 -15.20 19.61
C GLU A 569 4.11 -15.71 20.95
N LEU A 570 5.45 -15.78 21.11
CA LEU A 570 6.13 -16.00 22.38
C LEU A 570 7.25 -14.96 22.50
N GLY A 571 7.29 -14.25 23.61
CA GLY A 571 8.27 -13.17 23.83
C GLY A 571 8.98 -13.33 25.17
N LEU A 572 10.24 -12.89 25.19
CA LEU A 572 11.08 -12.77 26.38
C LEU A 572 11.59 -11.34 26.48
N ASN A 573 11.37 -10.68 27.60
CA ASN A 573 11.99 -9.40 27.93
C ASN A 573 12.87 -9.58 29.17
N LEU A 574 14.13 -9.11 29.08
CA LEU A 574 15.17 -9.26 30.09
C LEU A 574 15.92 -7.95 30.26
N GLN A 575 16.10 -7.50 31.51
CA GLN A 575 16.92 -6.35 31.81
C GLN A 575 17.99 -6.72 32.87
N ILE A 576 19.26 -6.60 32.47
CA ILE A 576 20.43 -6.87 33.33
C ILE A 576 21.31 -5.61 33.36
N GLY A 577 21.39 -4.94 34.51
CA GLY A 577 22.11 -3.68 34.64
C GLY A 577 21.55 -2.61 33.69
N GLN A 578 22.34 -2.18 32.72
CA GLN A 578 21.95 -1.21 31.69
C GLN A 578 21.46 -1.87 30.39
N VAL A 579 21.64 -3.19 30.24
CA VAL A 579 21.29 -3.92 29.03
C VAL A 579 19.84 -4.37 29.11
N GLU A 580 19.03 -3.99 28.12
CA GLU A 580 17.68 -4.51 27.93
C GLU A 580 17.63 -5.33 26.66
N ALA A 581 17.02 -6.52 26.73
CA ALA A 581 16.84 -7.44 25.61
C ALA A 581 15.35 -7.80 25.46
N ASP A 582 14.83 -7.68 24.27
CA ASP A 582 13.50 -8.17 23.91
C ASP A 582 13.60 -9.09 22.70
N ILE A 583 13.12 -10.33 22.84
CA ILE A 583 13.17 -11.36 21.81
C ILE A 583 11.76 -11.92 21.64
N VAL A 584 11.27 -11.96 20.41
CA VAL A 584 9.92 -12.43 20.07
C VAL A 584 10.00 -13.44 18.94
N TRP A 585 9.53 -14.64 19.20
CA TRP A 585 9.20 -15.60 18.16
C TRP A 585 7.73 -15.43 17.76
N PHE A 586 7.43 -15.53 16.46
CA PHE A 586 6.06 -15.40 15.94
C PHE A 586 5.78 -16.41 14.83
N ARG A 587 4.49 -16.76 14.70
CA ARG A 587 3.94 -17.52 13.59
C ARG A 587 2.57 -16.94 13.23
N GLU A 588 2.39 -16.61 11.96
CA GLU A 588 1.16 -16.07 11.39
C GLU A 588 0.71 -16.94 10.22
N HIS A 589 -0.57 -17.33 10.20
CA HIS A 589 -1.14 -18.14 9.13
C HIS A 589 -2.38 -17.45 8.58
N LEU A 590 -2.22 -16.79 7.43
CA LEU A 590 -3.31 -16.18 6.67
C LEU A 590 -3.95 -17.24 5.76
N ARG A 591 -5.26 -17.37 5.87
CA ARG A 591 -6.09 -18.22 5.02
C ARG A 591 -7.16 -17.41 4.33
N ASN A 592 -7.65 -17.88 3.18
CA ASN A 592 -8.65 -17.20 2.34
C ASN A 592 -8.22 -15.78 1.95
N GLY A 593 -6.93 -15.50 1.84
CA GLY A 593 -6.42 -14.19 1.42
C GLY A 593 -6.98 -13.83 0.04
N PHE A 594 -7.28 -12.57 -0.15
CA PHE A 594 -7.85 -12.09 -1.41
C PHE A 594 -6.87 -12.25 -2.56
N SER A 595 -7.38 -12.78 -3.66
CA SER A 595 -6.72 -12.93 -4.96
C SER A 595 -7.70 -12.64 -6.08
N THR A 596 -7.23 -12.72 -7.28
CA THR A 596 -8.06 -12.76 -8.50
C THR A 596 -7.74 -14.02 -9.27
N SER A 597 -8.72 -14.54 -9.97
CA SER A 597 -8.56 -15.65 -10.90
C SER A 597 -9.15 -15.29 -12.27
N GLU A 598 -8.45 -15.68 -13.32
CA GLU A 598 -8.97 -15.58 -14.68
C GLU A 598 -9.95 -16.73 -14.94
N GLN A 599 -11.09 -16.40 -15.44
CA GLN A 599 -12.18 -17.33 -15.75
C GLN A 599 -12.59 -17.17 -17.21
N VAL A 600 -13.30 -18.17 -17.74
CA VAL A 600 -13.80 -18.13 -19.13
C VAL A 600 -15.24 -18.59 -19.20
N GLU A 601 -15.93 -18.10 -20.23
CA GLU A 601 -17.29 -18.50 -20.55
C GLU A 601 -17.44 -18.65 -22.07
N PRO A 602 -17.98 -19.77 -22.58
CA PRO A 602 -18.20 -19.94 -24.02
C PRO A 602 -19.37 -19.08 -24.49
N PHE A 603 -19.25 -18.53 -25.67
CA PHE A 603 -20.33 -17.82 -26.36
C PHE A 603 -20.24 -17.98 -27.86
N THR A 604 -21.34 -17.73 -28.56
CA THR A 604 -21.44 -17.82 -30.02
C THR A 604 -21.61 -16.44 -30.64
N TYR A 605 -21.02 -16.26 -31.80
CA TYR A 605 -21.21 -15.08 -32.65
C TYR A 605 -21.29 -15.45 -34.11
N ARG A 606 -21.91 -14.60 -34.91
CA ARG A 606 -21.99 -14.76 -36.37
C ARG A 606 -20.80 -14.05 -37.03
N ARG A 607 -20.20 -14.66 -38.01
CA ARG A 607 -19.24 -14.07 -38.92
C ARG A 607 -19.83 -14.12 -40.33
N TYR A 608 -20.16 -12.96 -40.86
CA TYR A 608 -20.76 -12.81 -42.15
C TYR A 608 -19.73 -12.94 -43.28
N ASP A 609 -20.18 -13.42 -44.45
CA ASP A 609 -19.32 -13.49 -45.61
C ASP A 609 -18.86 -12.09 -46.03
N PRO A 610 -17.58 -11.92 -46.41
CA PRO A 610 -17.05 -10.61 -46.77
C PRO A 610 -17.59 -10.16 -48.13
N LEU A 611 -17.84 -8.86 -48.26
CA LEU A 611 -18.14 -8.20 -49.52
C LEU A 611 -16.87 -7.59 -50.11
N PHE A 612 -16.55 -7.89 -51.35
CA PHE A 612 -15.35 -7.44 -52.02
C PHE A 612 -15.60 -6.43 -53.15
N SER A 613 -16.87 -6.39 -53.63
CA SER A 613 -17.27 -5.46 -54.71
C SER A 613 -17.44 -4.04 -54.17
N LYS A 614 -17.21 -3.06 -55.02
CA LYS A 614 -17.55 -1.65 -54.73
C LYS A 614 -19.03 -1.40 -55.02
N GLY A 615 -19.61 -0.42 -54.34
CA GLY A 615 -21.00 -0.01 -54.51
C GLY A 615 -22.03 -0.99 -53.92
N GLU A 616 -21.60 -1.86 -53.02
CA GLU A 616 -22.50 -2.65 -52.18
C GLU A 616 -23.13 -1.77 -51.06
N HIS A 617 -24.35 -2.07 -50.65
CA HIS A 617 -25.11 -1.34 -49.65
C HIS A 617 -25.47 -2.25 -48.47
N PRO A 618 -24.49 -2.63 -47.62
CA PRO A 618 -24.78 -3.47 -46.47
C PRO A 618 -25.46 -2.64 -45.37
N GLU A 619 -26.50 -3.21 -44.76
CA GLU A 619 -27.22 -2.61 -43.62
C GLU A 619 -27.36 -3.64 -42.50
N LEU A 620 -27.31 -3.14 -41.24
CA LEU A 620 -27.60 -3.97 -40.08
C LEU A 620 -29.07 -3.83 -39.70
N THR A 621 -29.79 -4.94 -39.72
CA THR A 621 -31.19 -5.06 -39.30
C THR A 621 -31.31 -5.88 -38.00
N SER A 622 -32.50 -5.98 -37.42
CA SER A 622 -32.77 -6.87 -36.28
C SER A 622 -32.57 -8.37 -36.63
N GLY A 623 -32.58 -8.74 -37.89
CA GLY A 623 -32.32 -10.09 -38.37
C GLY A 623 -30.84 -10.39 -38.67
N GLY A 624 -29.98 -9.39 -38.69
CA GLY A 624 -28.57 -9.45 -39.07
C GLY A 624 -28.23 -8.55 -40.23
N VAL A 625 -27.08 -8.80 -40.85
CA VAL A 625 -26.61 -8.00 -42.00
C VAL A 625 -27.35 -8.41 -43.25
N ILE A 626 -27.86 -7.43 -43.96
CA ILE A 626 -28.45 -7.54 -45.32
C ILE A 626 -27.58 -6.78 -46.31
N ASN A 627 -27.56 -7.20 -47.56
CA ASN A 627 -26.92 -6.46 -48.66
C ASN A 627 -27.92 -6.35 -49.83
N ASN A 628 -28.15 -5.13 -50.29
CA ASN A 628 -29.14 -4.86 -51.34
C ASN A 628 -30.52 -5.51 -51.08
N GLY A 629 -30.97 -5.48 -49.81
CA GLY A 629 -32.22 -6.04 -49.34
C GLY A 629 -32.26 -7.56 -49.13
N GLN A 630 -31.15 -8.28 -49.38
CA GLN A 630 -31.03 -9.73 -49.17
C GLN A 630 -30.18 -10.04 -47.94
N PRO A 631 -30.56 -11.04 -47.10
CA PRO A 631 -29.76 -11.48 -45.98
C PRO A 631 -28.35 -11.94 -46.43
N LEU A 632 -27.33 -11.46 -45.76
CA LEU A 632 -25.94 -11.87 -46.03
C LEU A 632 -25.67 -13.23 -45.38
N PRO A 633 -25.11 -14.21 -46.10
CA PRO A 633 -24.72 -15.48 -45.50
C PRO A 633 -23.74 -15.32 -44.36
N TYR A 634 -23.81 -16.21 -43.39
CA TYR A 634 -22.89 -16.17 -42.22
C TYR A 634 -22.58 -17.57 -41.70
N THR A 635 -21.48 -17.70 -41.03
CA THR A 635 -21.09 -18.88 -40.25
C THR A 635 -21.13 -18.53 -38.76
N THR A 636 -21.70 -19.41 -37.94
CA THR A 636 -21.70 -19.27 -36.49
C THR A 636 -20.43 -19.90 -35.93
N TYR A 637 -19.71 -19.13 -35.08
CA TYR A 637 -18.52 -19.58 -34.38
C TYR A 637 -18.79 -19.58 -32.89
N THR A 638 -18.24 -20.60 -32.19
CA THR A 638 -18.13 -20.62 -30.73
C THR A 638 -16.72 -20.22 -30.33
N THR A 639 -16.59 -19.33 -29.34
CA THR A 639 -15.33 -18.88 -28.77
C THR A 639 -15.52 -18.66 -27.27
N PHE A 640 -14.49 -18.17 -26.60
CA PHE A 640 -14.53 -17.95 -25.16
C PHE A 640 -14.28 -16.46 -24.81
N ALA A 641 -15.03 -15.97 -23.84
CA ALA A 641 -14.83 -14.70 -23.21
C ALA A 641 -14.04 -14.90 -21.90
N SER A 642 -12.88 -14.28 -21.80
CA SER A 642 -12.10 -14.26 -20.55
C SER A 642 -12.55 -13.10 -19.67
N TYR A 643 -12.65 -13.36 -18.37
CA TYR A 643 -12.96 -12.33 -17.36
C TYR A 643 -12.25 -12.64 -16.05
N THR A 644 -11.99 -11.61 -15.27
CA THR A 644 -11.38 -11.73 -13.94
C THR A 644 -12.45 -11.73 -12.86
N SER A 645 -12.33 -12.64 -11.91
CA SER A 645 -13.20 -12.71 -10.73
C SER A 645 -12.39 -12.65 -9.44
N PRO A 646 -12.84 -11.94 -8.39
CA PRO A 646 -12.27 -12.01 -7.06
C PRO A 646 -12.30 -13.43 -6.52
N ASP A 647 -11.25 -13.83 -5.80
CA ASP A 647 -11.13 -15.17 -5.22
C ASP A 647 -10.40 -15.12 -3.86
N ASN A 648 -10.33 -16.26 -3.18
CA ASN A 648 -9.69 -16.47 -1.90
C ASN A 648 -8.46 -17.40 -2.00
N GLY A 649 -7.67 -17.25 -3.06
CA GLY A 649 -6.56 -18.15 -3.37
C GLY A 649 -5.31 -17.97 -2.51
N ILE A 650 -5.11 -16.82 -1.84
CA ILE A 650 -3.87 -16.58 -1.11
C ILE A 650 -3.89 -17.28 0.26
N GLU A 651 -2.90 -18.15 0.43
CA GLU A 651 -2.52 -18.72 1.72
C GLU A 651 -1.08 -18.28 2.04
N GLN A 652 -0.84 -17.78 3.26
CA GLN A 652 0.46 -17.26 3.63
C GLN A 652 0.85 -17.74 5.04
N LEU A 653 1.99 -18.38 5.16
CA LEU A 653 2.62 -18.73 6.43
C LEU A 653 3.85 -17.85 6.64
N LYS A 654 3.86 -17.07 7.71
CA LYS A 654 5.00 -16.28 8.17
C LYS A 654 5.45 -16.80 9.51
N GLN A 655 6.74 -16.97 9.67
CA GLN A 655 7.32 -17.29 10.98
C GLN A 655 8.72 -16.67 11.08
N GLY A 656 9.09 -16.31 12.30
CA GLY A 656 10.38 -15.68 12.48
C GLY A 656 10.69 -15.35 13.93
N ILE A 657 11.85 -14.70 14.10
CA ILE A 657 12.31 -14.16 15.36
C ILE A 657 12.67 -12.70 15.16
N GLU A 658 12.11 -11.83 15.99
CA GLU A 658 12.48 -10.43 16.09
C GLU A 658 13.24 -10.22 17.40
N TYR A 659 14.27 -9.37 17.38
CA TYR A 659 15.03 -9.06 18.57
C TYR A 659 15.46 -7.60 18.60
N THR A 660 15.53 -7.06 19.80
CA THR A 660 16.11 -5.75 20.11
C THR A 660 16.98 -5.86 21.36
N PHE A 661 18.14 -5.25 21.33
CA PHE A 661 19.04 -5.11 22.48
C PHE A 661 19.41 -3.65 22.63
N ASP A 662 19.07 -3.05 23.77
CA ASP A 662 19.61 -1.78 24.22
C ASP A 662 20.82 -2.11 25.11
N MET A 663 22.01 -1.76 24.63
CA MET A 663 23.28 -2.04 25.35
C MET A 663 23.60 -0.97 26.41
N GLY A 664 22.71 0.03 26.58
CA GLY A 664 22.87 1.15 27.47
C GLY A 664 23.88 2.20 26.98
N HIS A 665 24.21 3.13 27.85
CA HIS A 665 25.09 4.27 27.55
C HIS A 665 26.53 4.07 28.05
N TRP A 666 27.48 4.23 27.15
CA TRP A 666 28.93 4.17 27.50
C TRP A 666 29.47 5.56 27.79
N ASN A 667 29.59 5.90 29.06
CA ASN A 667 29.93 7.24 29.52
C ASN A 667 31.25 7.77 28.92
N LEU A 668 32.28 6.91 28.77
CA LEU A 668 33.58 7.33 28.23
C LEU A 668 33.48 7.82 26.77
N LEU A 669 32.64 7.22 25.97
CA LEU A 669 32.45 7.53 24.55
C LEU A 669 31.23 8.42 24.30
N HIS A 670 30.47 8.73 25.35
CA HIS A 670 29.16 9.40 25.22
C HIS A 670 28.27 8.76 24.16
N THR A 671 28.28 7.40 24.07
CA THR A 671 27.66 6.64 22.99
C THR A 671 26.74 5.58 23.56
N SER A 672 25.52 5.52 23.05
CA SER A 672 24.59 4.40 23.27
C SER A 672 24.60 3.47 22.04
N LEU A 673 24.56 2.17 22.26
CA LEU A 673 24.45 1.16 21.19
C LEU A 673 23.11 0.47 21.28
N PHE A 674 22.37 0.53 20.18
CA PHE A 674 21.11 -0.17 19.99
C PHE A 674 21.23 -1.17 18.85
N ILE A 675 20.84 -2.43 19.09
CA ILE A 675 20.89 -3.50 18.11
C ILE A 675 19.47 -4.01 17.87
N SER A 676 19.03 -4.09 16.64
CA SER A 676 17.73 -4.66 16.27
C SER A 676 17.84 -5.52 15.02
N GLY A 677 17.02 -6.54 14.94
CA GLY A 677 17.05 -7.39 13.77
C GLY A 677 15.91 -8.40 13.73
N SER A 678 15.84 -9.14 12.64
CA SER A 678 14.91 -10.26 12.52
C SER A 678 15.41 -11.35 11.58
N TYR A 679 14.96 -12.56 11.86
CA TYR A 679 14.85 -13.63 10.89
C TYR A 679 13.40 -13.81 10.49
N LEU A 680 13.10 -13.74 9.20
CA LEU A 680 11.77 -13.91 8.62
C LEU A 680 11.81 -15.05 7.60
N ASN A 681 10.88 -15.99 7.73
CA ASN A 681 10.59 -17.00 6.73
C ASN A 681 9.14 -16.86 6.29
N LEU A 682 8.94 -16.52 5.03
CA LEU A 682 7.64 -16.31 4.39
C LEU A 682 7.42 -17.40 3.33
N HIS A 683 6.28 -18.06 3.41
CA HIS A 683 5.80 -19.03 2.44
C HIS A 683 4.40 -18.56 1.99
N GLU A 684 4.27 -18.13 0.74
CA GLU A 684 3.02 -17.64 0.14
C GLU A 684 2.63 -18.52 -1.04
N LYS A 685 1.41 -19.03 -1.03
CA LYS A 685 0.85 -19.87 -2.08
C LYS A 685 -0.46 -19.28 -2.60
N ASN A 686 -0.65 -19.28 -3.92
CA ASN A 686 -1.94 -19.04 -4.53
C ASN A 686 -2.58 -20.37 -4.93
N THR A 687 -3.72 -20.70 -4.35
CA THR A 687 -4.46 -21.95 -4.57
C THR A 687 -5.62 -21.79 -5.55
N ALA A 688 -5.88 -20.57 -6.03
CA ALA A 688 -6.98 -20.31 -6.99
C ALA A 688 -6.69 -20.95 -8.34
N LEU A 689 -7.69 -21.59 -8.91
CA LEU A 689 -7.62 -22.08 -10.28
C LEU A 689 -7.86 -20.91 -11.25
N SER A 690 -7.06 -20.87 -12.32
CA SER A 690 -7.14 -19.84 -13.35
C SER A 690 -7.30 -20.48 -14.72
N ALA A 691 -8.26 -20.00 -15.49
CA ALA A 691 -8.50 -20.45 -16.87
C ALA A 691 -7.59 -19.66 -17.83
N ARG A 692 -7.11 -20.32 -18.86
CA ARG A 692 -6.34 -19.71 -19.94
C ARG A 692 -6.81 -20.19 -21.28
N TYR A 693 -7.25 -19.26 -22.11
CA TYR A 693 -7.70 -19.52 -23.47
C TYR A 693 -6.59 -19.17 -24.47
N PRO A 694 -6.08 -20.14 -25.25
CA PRO A 694 -5.22 -19.85 -26.40
C PRO A 694 -6.01 -19.09 -27.47
N GLN A 695 -5.66 -17.81 -27.69
CA GLN A 695 -6.35 -16.98 -28.70
C GLN A 695 -5.79 -17.27 -30.12
N ILE A 696 -5.95 -18.48 -30.58
CA ILE A 696 -5.50 -18.96 -31.88
C ILE A 696 -6.67 -19.50 -32.70
N GLU A 697 -6.51 -19.52 -34.00
CA GLU A 697 -7.45 -20.17 -34.93
C GLU A 697 -6.83 -21.47 -35.48
N VAL A 698 -7.58 -22.55 -35.46
CA VAL A 698 -7.21 -23.83 -36.05
C VAL A 698 -8.15 -24.11 -37.20
N ASN A 699 -7.62 -24.26 -38.43
CA ASN A 699 -8.40 -24.44 -39.66
C ASN A 699 -9.46 -23.33 -39.86
N GLY A 700 -9.12 -22.06 -39.54
CA GLY A 700 -10.02 -20.92 -39.68
C GLY A 700 -11.14 -20.83 -38.64
N LYS A 701 -11.09 -21.65 -37.59
CA LYS A 701 -12.03 -21.62 -36.46
C LYS A 701 -11.31 -21.31 -35.16
N PRO A 702 -11.95 -20.61 -34.21
CA PRO A 702 -11.40 -20.40 -32.88
C PRO A 702 -11.02 -21.74 -32.23
N TYR A 703 -9.94 -21.75 -31.45
CA TYR A 703 -9.50 -22.94 -30.74
C TYR A 703 -10.60 -23.45 -29.79
N PRO A 704 -10.94 -24.76 -29.79
CA PRO A 704 -12.16 -25.24 -29.13
C PRO A 704 -11.98 -25.56 -27.63
N TYR A 705 -10.80 -25.34 -27.05
CA TYR A 705 -10.51 -25.74 -25.67
C TYR A 705 -9.88 -24.61 -24.86
N VAL A 706 -10.11 -24.66 -23.54
CA VAL A 706 -9.51 -23.77 -22.53
C VAL A 706 -8.83 -24.62 -21.48
N GLY A 707 -7.59 -24.29 -21.10
CA GLY A 707 -6.90 -24.95 -19.99
C GLY A 707 -7.23 -24.26 -18.66
N ILE A 708 -7.37 -25.05 -17.59
CA ILE A 708 -7.61 -24.59 -16.21
C ILE A 708 -6.43 -25.07 -15.35
N TYR A 709 -5.70 -24.14 -14.73
CA TYR A 709 -4.42 -24.37 -14.07
C TYR A 709 -4.45 -23.93 -12.62
N GLU A 710 -3.50 -24.45 -11.83
CA GLU A 710 -3.23 -24.01 -10.45
C GLU A 710 -2.39 -22.72 -10.37
N THR A 711 -2.24 -22.01 -11.46
CA THR A 711 -1.44 -20.79 -11.52
C THR A 711 -2.04 -19.83 -12.54
N ASN A 712 -2.03 -18.54 -12.21
CA ASN A 712 -2.43 -17.46 -13.13
C ASN A 712 -1.22 -16.86 -13.89
N SER A 713 0.01 -17.26 -13.57
CA SER A 713 1.23 -16.85 -14.26
C SER A 713 2.10 -18.06 -14.60
N PHE A 714 2.97 -17.91 -15.62
CA PHE A 714 3.85 -18.97 -16.07
C PHE A 714 4.56 -19.67 -14.89
N ALA A 715 4.06 -20.84 -14.54
CA ALA A 715 4.72 -21.86 -13.76
C ALA A 715 4.94 -21.60 -12.25
N ALA A 716 4.40 -20.55 -11.65
CA ALA A 716 4.64 -20.33 -10.22
C ALA A 716 3.37 -19.93 -9.46
N ASN A 717 2.92 -20.80 -8.55
CA ASN A 717 1.89 -20.47 -7.57
C ASN A 717 2.47 -20.31 -6.15
N LEU A 718 3.78 -20.52 -5.98
CA LEU A 718 4.49 -20.48 -4.72
C LEU A 718 5.61 -19.45 -4.74
N LYS A 719 5.72 -18.69 -3.63
CA LYS A 719 6.85 -17.81 -3.30
C LYS A 719 7.37 -18.16 -1.92
N VAL A 720 8.66 -18.39 -1.81
CA VAL A 720 9.35 -18.58 -0.52
C VAL A 720 10.39 -17.51 -0.37
N TRP A 721 10.40 -16.84 0.78
CA TRP A 721 11.37 -15.79 1.10
C TRP A 721 11.90 -15.97 2.51
N GLN A 722 13.23 -15.96 2.63
CA GLN A 722 13.95 -16.05 3.89
C GLN A 722 14.91 -14.87 3.99
N GLN A 723 14.79 -14.08 5.05
CA GLN A 723 15.65 -12.93 5.28
C GLN A 723 16.15 -12.92 6.71
N PHE A 724 17.45 -12.67 6.88
CA PHE A 724 18.08 -12.44 8.17
C PHE A 724 18.88 -11.15 8.12
N SER A 725 18.50 -10.17 8.93
CA SER A 725 19.17 -8.88 8.99
C SER A 725 19.33 -8.37 10.41
N THR A 726 20.41 -7.60 10.63
CA THR A 726 20.72 -6.93 11.90
C THR A 726 21.09 -5.47 11.62
N ARG A 727 20.61 -4.58 12.45
CA ARG A 727 20.97 -3.16 12.47
C ARG A 727 21.70 -2.85 13.77
N PHE A 728 22.87 -2.22 13.67
CA PHE A 728 23.62 -1.67 14.76
C PHE A 728 23.56 -0.15 14.66
N GLN A 729 23.07 0.50 15.71
CA GLN A 729 22.89 1.94 15.74
C GLN A 729 23.70 2.55 16.90
N PHE A 730 24.73 3.31 16.57
CA PHE A 730 25.60 4.02 17.49
C PHE A 730 25.13 5.47 17.57
N ILE A 731 24.68 5.90 18.76
CA ILE A 731 24.17 7.24 19.01
C ILE A 731 25.15 7.93 19.97
N THR A 732 25.97 8.84 19.43
CA THR A 732 26.94 9.62 20.21
C THR A 732 26.37 11.01 20.48
N GLN A 733 26.28 11.38 21.76
CA GLN A 733 25.76 12.69 22.19
C GLN A 733 26.85 13.46 22.93
N LEU A 734 27.23 14.59 22.37
CA LEU A 734 28.24 15.50 22.94
C LEU A 734 27.56 16.79 23.42
N PRO A 735 26.99 16.79 24.64
CA PRO A 735 26.19 17.93 25.16
C PRO A 735 26.92 19.26 25.17
N ARG A 736 28.22 19.27 25.52
CA ARG A 736 29.03 20.49 25.60
C ARG A 736 29.06 21.30 24.30
N ILE A 737 29.03 20.62 23.19
CA ILE A 737 29.07 21.26 21.87
C ILE A 737 27.74 21.13 21.12
N GLY A 738 26.70 20.56 21.73
CA GLY A 738 25.36 20.35 21.09
C GLY A 738 25.43 19.50 19.82
N LEU A 739 26.24 18.44 19.81
CA LEU A 739 26.39 17.54 18.67
C LEU A 739 25.79 16.17 18.98
N ILE A 740 24.94 15.68 18.06
CA ILE A 740 24.39 14.32 18.08
C ILE A 740 24.79 13.66 16.79
N THR A 741 25.44 12.52 16.86
CA THR A 741 25.83 11.73 15.68
C THR A 741 25.21 10.35 15.78
N THR A 742 24.52 9.92 14.73
CA THR A 742 23.98 8.57 14.61
C THR A 742 24.65 7.87 13.44
N LEU A 743 25.40 6.83 13.75
CA LEU A 743 25.99 5.93 12.75
C LEU A 743 25.16 4.62 12.77
N THR A 744 24.63 4.24 11.62
CA THR A 744 23.87 3.00 11.48
C THR A 744 24.57 2.06 10.51
N LEU A 745 24.91 0.87 11.00
CA LEU A 745 25.39 -0.26 10.20
C LEU A 745 24.24 -1.25 10.07
N GLN A 746 23.77 -1.49 8.86
CA GLN A 746 22.84 -2.58 8.53
C GLN A 746 23.61 -3.72 7.89
N ALA A 747 23.46 -4.91 8.43
CA ALA A 747 23.98 -6.15 7.90
C ALA A 747 22.82 -7.04 7.45
N VAL A 748 22.80 -7.44 6.20
CA VAL A 748 21.91 -8.49 5.68
C VAL A 748 22.75 -9.74 5.53
N TRP A 749 22.55 -10.70 6.44
CA TRP A 749 23.32 -11.93 6.53
C TRP A 749 22.86 -12.96 5.52
N MET A 750 21.55 -12.98 5.26
CA MET A 750 20.90 -13.89 4.33
C MET A 750 19.67 -13.20 3.74
N ASP A 751 19.53 -13.31 2.43
CA ASP A 751 18.32 -13.00 1.67
C ASP A 751 18.18 -14.07 0.58
N LYS A 752 17.20 -14.96 0.74
CA LYS A 752 16.93 -16.05 -0.17
C LYS A 752 15.51 -15.95 -0.70
N GLN A 753 15.38 -16.10 -2.01
CA GLN A 753 14.11 -16.03 -2.70
C GLN A 753 13.97 -17.19 -3.66
N ARG A 754 12.80 -17.80 -3.68
CA ARG A 754 12.47 -18.87 -4.63
C ARG A 754 11.03 -18.74 -5.08
N ARG A 755 10.81 -18.94 -6.36
CA ARG A 755 9.50 -19.24 -6.92
C ARG A 755 9.39 -20.74 -7.17
N GLY A 756 8.16 -21.24 -7.22
CA GLY A 756 7.93 -22.66 -7.47
C GLY A 756 6.47 -22.97 -7.71
N MET A 757 6.19 -24.26 -7.79
CA MET A 757 4.83 -24.75 -7.89
C MET A 757 4.61 -25.89 -6.88
N GLU A 758 3.54 -25.78 -6.12
CA GLU A 758 3.00 -26.85 -5.28
C GLU A 758 1.61 -27.21 -5.79
N SER A 759 1.44 -28.44 -6.27
CA SER A 759 0.16 -28.90 -6.78
C SER A 759 -0.73 -29.48 -5.68
N ASN A 760 -1.99 -29.04 -5.62
CA ASN A 760 -3.05 -29.66 -4.82
C ASN A 760 -3.78 -30.80 -5.55
N TYR A 761 -3.52 -30.97 -6.84
CA TYR A 761 -4.22 -31.88 -7.74
C TYR A 761 -3.30 -33.02 -8.26
N ASN A 762 -2.17 -33.24 -7.59
CA ASN A 762 -1.16 -34.22 -8.02
C ASN A 762 -0.67 -34.00 -9.47
N ASN A 763 -0.58 -32.74 -9.87
CA ASN A 763 -0.13 -32.30 -11.20
C ASN A 763 1.16 -31.48 -11.09
N PRO A 764 2.31 -32.10 -10.77
CA PRO A 764 3.55 -31.36 -10.59
C PRO A 764 4.11 -30.86 -11.92
N VAL A 765 4.94 -29.84 -11.82
CA VAL A 765 5.85 -29.44 -12.91
C VAL A 765 6.77 -30.60 -13.25
N TYR A 766 7.08 -30.81 -14.52
CA TYR A 766 8.01 -31.83 -14.98
C TYR A 766 8.99 -31.27 -16.01
N LEU A 767 10.12 -31.99 -16.17
CA LEU A 767 11.17 -31.66 -17.13
C LEU A 767 10.88 -32.29 -18.48
N ILE A 768 11.33 -31.62 -19.54
CA ILE A 768 11.29 -32.13 -20.91
C ILE A 768 12.66 -32.02 -21.58
N ASP A 769 12.98 -32.98 -22.46
CA ASP A 769 14.11 -32.91 -23.37
C ASP A 769 13.86 -31.96 -24.57
N ASP A 770 14.84 -31.80 -25.44
CA ASP A 770 14.74 -30.98 -26.65
C ASP A 770 13.67 -31.44 -27.63
N ASN A 771 13.26 -32.70 -27.54
CA ASN A 771 12.17 -33.29 -28.36
C ASN A 771 10.78 -33.12 -27.72
N GLY A 772 10.74 -32.56 -26.47
CA GLY A 772 9.50 -32.38 -25.73
C GLY A 772 9.04 -33.58 -24.93
N ASN A 773 9.83 -34.66 -24.85
CA ASN A 773 9.51 -35.84 -24.05
C ASN A 773 9.82 -35.57 -22.57
N ARG A 774 8.98 -36.13 -21.69
CA ARG A 774 9.19 -36.06 -20.25
C ARG A 774 10.45 -36.82 -19.84
N ILE A 775 11.27 -36.20 -19.01
CA ILE A 775 12.48 -36.80 -18.44
C ILE A 775 12.43 -36.76 -16.91
N ASP A 776 13.20 -37.66 -16.28
CA ASP A 776 13.34 -37.70 -14.82
C ASP A 776 14.29 -36.59 -14.34
N GLY A 777 13.98 -36.02 -13.17
CA GLY A 777 14.79 -35.00 -12.55
C GLY A 777 13.94 -34.10 -11.63
N ASP A 778 14.61 -33.22 -10.88
CA ASP A 778 13.94 -32.23 -10.05
C ASP A 778 13.81 -30.89 -10.78
N PRO A 779 12.57 -30.48 -11.16
CA PRO A 779 12.34 -29.21 -11.85
C PRO A 779 12.78 -27.98 -11.07
N MET A 780 12.95 -28.09 -9.75
CA MET A 780 13.30 -26.95 -8.90
C MET A 780 14.81 -26.66 -8.89
N THR A 781 15.62 -27.62 -9.27
CA THR A 781 17.10 -27.52 -9.28
C THR A 781 17.73 -27.66 -10.65
N ASP A 782 17.01 -28.18 -11.63
CA ASP A 782 17.49 -28.33 -13.01
C ASP A 782 17.74 -26.97 -13.68
N THR A 783 18.82 -26.84 -14.41
CA THR A 783 19.28 -25.60 -15.07
C THR A 783 19.33 -25.71 -16.59
N GLU A 784 19.15 -26.91 -17.14
CA GLU A 784 19.37 -27.19 -18.55
C GLU A 784 18.06 -27.37 -19.32
N HIS A 785 17.09 -28.04 -18.69
CA HIS A 785 15.87 -28.47 -19.38
C HIS A 785 14.71 -27.54 -19.12
N GLN A 786 13.86 -27.42 -20.13
CA GLN A 786 12.61 -26.70 -20.00
C GLN A 786 11.61 -27.46 -19.10
N LYS A 787 10.70 -26.72 -18.50
CA LYS A 787 9.69 -27.24 -17.59
C LYS A 787 8.30 -27.08 -18.18
N ARG A 788 7.47 -28.10 -18.02
CA ARG A 788 6.07 -28.09 -18.46
C ARG A 788 5.10 -28.21 -17.31
N ILE A 789 3.93 -27.60 -17.50
CA ILE A 789 2.77 -27.68 -16.62
C ILE A 789 1.56 -28.01 -17.46
N ASN A 790 0.90 -29.10 -17.12
CA ASN A 790 -0.39 -29.44 -17.71
C ASN A 790 -1.51 -28.66 -17.04
N PRO A 791 -2.62 -28.36 -17.71
CA PRO A 791 -3.83 -27.96 -17.03
C PRO A 791 -4.33 -29.09 -16.11
N VAL A 792 -5.02 -28.73 -15.03
CA VAL A 792 -5.73 -29.69 -14.16
C VAL A 792 -6.99 -30.19 -14.87
N TYR A 793 -7.66 -29.25 -15.50
CA TYR A 793 -8.88 -29.48 -16.31
C TYR A 793 -8.77 -28.77 -17.64
N TYR A 794 -9.54 -29.21 -18.60
CA TYR A 794 -9.85 -28.42 -19.78
C TYR A 794 -11.37 -28.27 -19.94
N MET A 795 -11.79 -27.19 -20.58
CA MET A 795 -13.17 -26.89 -20.89
C MET A 795 -13.33 -26.93 -22.40
N ASP A 796 -14.37 -27.59 -22.89
CA ASP A 796 -14.71 -27.63 -24.30
C ASP A 796 -15.61 -26.46 -24.73
N SER A 797 -15.92 -26.39 -26.03
CA SER A 797 -16.76 -25.32 -26.61
C SER A 797 -18.22 -25.33 -26.13
N GLU A 798 -18.70 -26.38 -25.48
CA GLU A 798 -20.02 -26.46 -24.85
C GLU A 798 -19.99 -25.99 -23.40
N GLY A 799 -18.79 -25.67 -22.86
CA GLY A 799 -18.59 -25.24 -21.50
C GLY A 799 -18.48 -26.38 -20.48
N VAL A 800 -18.32 -27.63 -20.98
CA VAL A 800 -18.16 -28.79 -20.11
C VAL A 800 -16.71 -28.93 -19.70
N GLN A 801 -16.48 -29.10 -18.39
CA GLN A 801 -15.18 -29.28 -17.84
C GLN A 801 -14.78 -30.76 -17.75
N HIS A 802 -13.62 -31.11 -18.26
CA HIS A 802 -13.04 -32.45 -18.30
C HIS A 802 -11.70 -32.48 -17.54
N ILE A 803 -11.37 -33.66 -16.97
CA ILE A 803 -10.04 -33.86 -16.34
C ILE A 803 -9.01 -33.94 -17.47
N PHE A 804 -7.90 -33.22 -17.30
CA PHE A 804 -6.75 -33.31 -18.21
C PHE A 804 -5.83 -34.45 -17.74
N THR A 805 -5.61 -35.45 -18.57
CA THR A 805 -4.71 -36.57 -18.23
C THR A 805 -3.30 -36.32 -18.79
N PRO A 806 -2.24 -36.90 -18.18
CA PRO A 806 -0.88 -36.75 -18.67
C PRO A 806 -0.68 -37.18 -20.15
N GLU A 807 -1.43 -38.16 -20.62
CA GLU A 807 -1.36 -38.65 -21.98
C GLU A 807 -1.84 -37.62 -23.01
N MET A 808 -2.79 -36.76 -22.61
CA MET A 808 -3.32 -35.67 -23.45
C MET A 808 -2.25 -34.60 -23.76
N ALA A 809 -1.20 -34.48 -22.93
CA ALA A 809 -0.11 -33.56 -23.21
C ALA A 809 0.67 -33.89 -24.51
N ASN A 810 0.60 -35.12 -24.98
CA ASN A 810 1.21 -35.57 -26.23
C ASN A 810 0.25 -35.55 -27.41
N ASP A 811 -1.04 -35.25 -27.21
CA ASP A 811 -2.04 -35.14 -28.26
C ASP A 811 -2.01 -33.74 -28.89
N LYS A 812 -1.82 -33.65 -30.19
CA LYS A 812 -1.77 -32.40 -30.95
C LYS A 812 -2.98 -31.49 -30.74
N ARG A 813 -4.14 -32.08 -30.42
CA ARG A 813 -5.37 -31.32 -30.15
C ARG A 813 -5.26 -30.43 -28.89
N PHE A 814 -4.43 -30.85 -27.93
CA PHE A 814 -4.27 -30.17 -26.63
C PHE A 814 -2.87 -29.55 -26.42
N ALA A 815 -2.00 -29.60 -27.46
CA ALA A 815 -0.63 -29.12 -27.36
C ALA A 815 -0.55 -27.64 -26.88
N ASP A 816 -1.48 -26.81 -27.35
CA ASP A 816 -1.55 -25.38 -27.00
C ASP A 816 -2.07 -25.10 -25.57
N LEU A 817 -2.58 -26.15 -24.90
CA LEU A 817 -2.93 -26.09 -23.49
C LEU A 817 -1.75 -26.40 -22.56
N VAL A 818 -0.65 -26.97 -23.04
CA VAL A 818 0.50 -27.29 -22.19
C VAL A 818 1.39 -26.07 -22.05
N LEU A 819 1.53 -25.55 -20.82
CA LEU A 819 2.38 -24.40 -20.56
C LEU A 819 3.84 -24.84 -20.49
N THR A 820 4.73 -24.11 -21.14
CA THR A 820 6.18 -24.34 -21.09
C THR A 820 6.87 -23.10 -20.50
N THR A 821 7.79 -23.30 -19.56
CA THR A 821 8.58 -22.17 -19.01
C THR A 821 9.55 -21.66 -20.06
N GLY A 822 9.60 -20.32 -20.21
CA GLY A 822 10.55 -19.71 -21.14
C GLY A 822 12.02 -19.77 -20.70
N THR A 823 12.29 -20.03 -19.41
CA THR A 823 13.64 -20.04 -18.83
C THR A 823 13.84 -21.29 -17.97
N PRO A 824 14.83 -22.14 -18.27
CA PRO A 824 15.13 -23.32 -17.46
C PRO A 824 15.41 -23.03 -15.99
N THR A 825 15.99 -21.88 -15.70
CA THR A 825 16.40 -21.45 -14.35
C THR A 825 15.29 -20.80 -13.50
N ALA A 826 14.05 -20.72 -14.00
CA ALA A 826 12.96 -19.94 -13.38
C ALA A 826 12.64 -20.30 -11.90
N PHE A 827 12.94 -21.54 -11.48
CA PHE A 827 12.67 -22.03 -10.12
C PHE A 827 13.89 -22.07 -9.21
N LEU A 828 15.06 -21.68 -9.70
CA LEU A 828 16.27 -21.67 -8.88
C LEU A 828 16.12 -20.71 -7.70
N THR A 829 16.80 -21.07 -6.61
CA THR A 829 16.86 -20.22 -5.44
C THR A 829 17.87 -19.10 -5.65
N ASP A 830 17.42 -17.87 -5.62
CA ASP A 830 18.28 -16.69 -5.56
C ASP A 830 18.76 -16.51 -4.12
N SER A 831 20.07 -16.48 -3.92
CA SER A 831 20.69 -16.35 -2.59
C SER A 831 21.66 -15.18 -2.58
N PHE A 832 21.33 -14.18 -1.77
CA PHE A 832 22.09 -12.96 -1.59
C PHE A 832 22.59 -12.86 -0.15
N GLY A 833 23.79 -12.39 0.02
CA GLY A 833 24.38 -12.14 1.33
C GLY A 833 25.75 -12.78 1.52
N PRO A 834 26.48 -12.34 2.57
CA PRO A 834 26.19 -11.13 3.33
C PRO A 834 26.47 -9.84 2.55
N TYR A 835 25.74 -8.77 2.89
CA TYR A 835 26.03 -7.42 2.42
C TYR A 835 25.72 -6.39 3.49
N PHE A 836 26.37 -5.21 3.39
CA PHE A 836 26.36 -4.18 4.44
C PHE A 836 26.00 -2.81 3.88
N LEU A 837 25.37 -1.99 4.71
CA LEU A 837 25.01 -0.63 4.42
C LEU A 837 25.38 0.27 5.59
N LEU A 838 26.06 1.39 5.32
CA LEU A 838 26.44 2.39 6.32
C LEU A 838 25.70 3.71 6.08
N ASN A 839 24.99 4.19 7.10
CA ASN A 839 24.28 5.46 7.10
C ASN A 839 24.81 6.34 8.22
N LEU A 840 24.94 7.64 7.95
CA LEU A 840 25.41 8.64 8.91
C LEU A 840 24.40 9.79 9.02
N ARG A 841 24.08 10.19 10.22
CA ARG A 841 23.41 11.46 10.51
C ARG A 841 24.20 12.24 11.55
N VAL A 842 24.39 13.52 11.30
CA VAL A 842 25.03 14.47 12.19
C VAL A 842 24.07 15.62 12.43
N THR A 843 23.71 15.85 13.69
CA THR A 843 22.81 16.94 14.10
C THR A 843 23.57 17.88 15.00
N LYS A 844 23.59 19.16 14.66
CA LYS A 844 24.14 20.24 15.47
C LYS A 844 23.01 21.08 16.04
N GLU A 845 22.92 21.15 17.36
CA GLU A 845 22.02 22.05 18.07
C GLU A 845 22.72 23.34 18.38
N ILE A 846 22.11 24.47 18.02
CA ILE A 846 22.64 25.83 18.22
C ILE A 846 21.72 26.54 19.21
N GLY A 847 22.13 26.55 20.46
CA GLY A 847 21.28 26.97 21.57
C GLY A 847 20.02 26.09 21.66
N ARG A 848 18.89 26.67 22.06
CA ARG A 848 17.59 25.98 22.15
C ARG A 848 16.69 26.24 20.95
N TYR A 849 17.15 27.06 20.02
CA TYR A 849 16.30 27.61 18.95
C TYR A 849 16.51 26.95 17.57
N VAL A 850 17.73 26.56 17.27
CA VAL A 850 18.07 26.08 15.92
C VAL A 850 18.73 24.70 15.98
N SER A 851 18.28 23.79 15.15
CA SER A 851 18.90 22.49 14.92
C SER A 851 19.21 22.36 13.43
N VAL A 852 20.44 22.02 13.09
CA VAL A 852 20.88 21.75 11.73
C VAL A 852 21.35 20.30 11.66
N ALA A 853 20.78 19.51 10.75
CA ALA A 853 21.14 18.13 10.56
C ALA A 853 21.61 17.88 9.12
N PHE A 854 22.61 17.03 8.98
CA PHE A 854 23.05 16.44 7.72
C PHE A 854 22.91 14.94 7.79
N CYS A 855 22.47 14.31 6.71
CA CYS A 855 22.42 12.85 6.60
C CYS A 855 23.04 12.37 5.30
N ALA A 856 23.54 11.13 5.32
CA ALA A 856 23.99 10.41 4.17
C ALA A 856 23.67 8.91 4.34
N ASN A 857 22.81 8.37 3.49
CA ASN A 857 22.57 6.93 3.41
C ASN A 857 23.49 6.33 2.36
N ASN A 858 24.02 5.12 2.66
CA ASN A 858 25.01 4.46 1.83
C ASN A 858 26.19 5.37 1.48
N PHE A 859 26.73 6.11 2.46
CA PHE A 859 27.81 7.07 2.21
C PHE A 859 29.12 6.39 1.76
N THR A 860 29.26 5.11 1.98
CA THR A 860 30.37 4.29 1.47
C THR A 860 30.17 3.86 0.01
N GLN A 861 29.04 4.15 -0.59
CA GLN A 861 28.61 3.74 -1.93
C GLN A 861 28.76 2.22 -2.15
N ALA A 862 28.46 1.45 -1.10
CA ALA A 862 28.49 0.00 -1.17
C ALA A 862 27.32 -0.50 -2.04
N ASN A 863 27.61 -0.84 -3.29
CA ASN A 863 26.63 -1.32 -4.28
C ASN A 863 26.98 -2.76 -4.70
N PRO A 864 26.82 -3.76 -3.81
CA PRO A 864 27.13 -5.13 -4.14
C PRO A 864 26.22 -5.63 -5.26
N LYS A 865 26.85 -6.05 -6.37
CA LYS A 865 26.15 -6.72 -7.47
C LYS A 865 26.06 -8.20 -7.13
N LYS A 866 24.86 -8.74 -7.12
CA LYS A 866 24.57 -10.14 -6.88
C LYS A 866 23.94 -10.77 -8.12
N TYR A 867 24.38 -11.98 -8.44
CA TYR A 867 23.82 -12.73 -9.56
C TYR A 867 22.49 -13.38 -9.12
N THR A 868 21.44 -13.12 -9.89
CA THR A 868 20.11 -13.71 -9.72
C THR A 868 20.06 -14.95 -10.61
N CYS A 869 20.08 -16.12 -10.01
CA CYS A 869 20.12 -17.40 -10.74
C CYS A 869 18.85 -17.63 -11.56
N SER A 870 17.70 -17.24 -11.02
CA SER A 870 16.38 -17.42 -11.67
C SER A 870 16.20 -16.60 -12.93
N THR A 871 16.79 -15.41 -13.02
CA THR A 871 16.68 -14.51 -14.16
C THR A 871 17.97 -14.37 -14.97
N GLN A 872 19.06 -14.96 -14.49
CA GLN A 872 20.41 -14.86 -15.07
C GLN A 872 20.91 -13.42 -15.22
N GLN A 873 20.55 -12.54 -14.30
CA GLN A 873 20.92 -11.13 -14.32
C GLN A 873 21.60 -10.68 -13.01
N TYR A 874 22.36 -9.61 -13.08
CA TYR A 874 22.93 -8.98 -11.90
C TYR A 874 21.96 -7.92 -11.34
N THR A 875 21.74 -7.97 -10.02
CA THR A 875 20.97 -6.98 -9.28
C THR A 875 21.84 -6.25 -8.26
N ILE A 876 21.55 -4.98 -8.02
CA ILE A 876 22.18 -4.17 -6.96
C ILE A 876 21.29 -4.29 -5.71
N GLN A 877 21.91 -4.61 -4.58
CA GLN A 877 21.17 -4.92 -3.35
C GLN A 877 20.95 -3.72 -2.43
N ASN A 878 21.87 -2.77 -2.37
CA ASN A 878 21.75 -1.59 -1.54
C ASN A 878 21.08 -0.43 -2.29
N PRO A 879 20.36 0.46 -1.60
CA PRO A 879 19.92 1.73 -2.18
C PRO A 879 21.14 2.58 -2.58
N GLY A 880 20.99 3.40 -3.60
CA GLY A 880 22.04 4.34 -4.02
C GLY A 880 22.39 5.36 -2.93
N LEU A 881 23.51 6.07 -3.10
CA LEU A 881 23.88 7.18 -2.23
C LEU A 881 22.76 8.23 -2.18
N TYR A 882 22.32 8.54 -0.97
CA TYR A 882 21.33 9.59 -0.71
C TYR A 882 21.86 10.51 0.39
N TYR A 883 21.74 11.81 0.20
CA TYR A 883 22.17 12.81 1.19
C TYR A 883 21.19 13.97 1.25
N GLY A 884 21.15 14.61 2.40
CA GLY A 884 20.28 15.75 2.62
C GLY A 884 20.67 16.57 3.85
N ALA A 885 20.10 17.77 3.90
CA ALA A 885 20.22 18.68 5.02
C ALA A 885 18.84 19.08 5.54
N GLU A 886 18.76 19.28 6.85
CA GLU A 886 17.53 19.70 7.52
C GLU A 886 17.84 20.83 8.49
N ILE A 887 16.98 21.83 8.54
CA ILE A 887 17.04 22.95 9.48
C ILE A 887 15.72 23.00 10.21
N THR A 888 15.76 23.00 11.54
CA THR A 888 14.57 23.19 12.39
C THR A 888 14.80 24.42 13.26
N ILE A 889 13.86 25.36 13.23
CA ILE A 889 13.87 26.60 14.02
C ILE A 889 12.68 26.57 14.98
N ARG A 890 12.94 26.90 16.26
CA ARG A 890 11.91 26.93 17.32
C ARG A 890 12.00 28.29 18.06
N PHE A 891 10.87 29.03 18.16
CA PHE A 891 10.82 30.35 18.80
C PHE A 891 9.45 30.70 19.37
#